data_8073b14aa8d0ef64d88f36a52690e2b0
#
_entry.id   8073b14aa8d0ef64d88f36a52690e2b0
#
_cell.length_a   1.000
_cell.length_b   1.000
_cell.length_c   1.000
_cell.angle_alpha   90.00
_cell.angle_beta   90.00
_cell.angle_gamma   90.00
#
_symmetry.space_group_name_H-M   'P 1'
#
loop_
_entity.id
_entity.type
_entity.pdbx_description
1 polymer ?
#
loop_
_entity_poly.entity_id
_entity_poly.type
_entity_poly.pdbx_seq_one_letter_code
_entity_poly.pdbx_strand_id
1 'polypeptide(L)'
;MLLDLIRAVPVALLVGLVPGYFWARCLAATDDLAERLAYAIALSVTLVPAVALIFSSILGTGVTTTVSIISVVLVFAAGLAARLLFGAAKGSSRPLAPLPPAPDIATLVPLCLALLLALGTFFGLLGGWAMIPTAALIVLSGVLYWLSMRRRGETGPEETQDEASPTLVYGLLSVALLLALARGYLGPVLNGWPFPRGVDRYEHAIMTSMMAEGGSTESFMLYPPGFHALSAMISNLSGLEPMALFPALAPALLALTSLSSYALAARLWGRTVGVAAAFLSGPVLGGAYLHFVEARYPNFVGEQIIIILAVAALIGAYATPTIRAGLLLALLGSSAVFYHQIAGYVMAVLLAVVALFFLPYLLLRHRRTGIFLLGSLALLFVLAAAFAWDTYDLPDLVAGLFGGSGTGRGGDAVAMAIGTKPANHPTYLLVTITAPVLWLGLFGAMMLLPNRAGGNAPARLAHLTLIVWAALLFVGSQTSYSGFPDRFDRDLGAPLALLAAPALVLLLRASPRLTPSRAALAASLFAALLSAGLLVVQTTRNLEQASGPSERPRDRPAPPQVAAAGSWLGENNGGGSIVATPYLDYVPSRGMLAMGGYTKMQSYDYARILRARDLPPFGEGPLLDALWVLKHPTGGKTERIMRENDIRYVVFHKRYPGISWLPYAQQKDLYRIAYQNESVVIFEPRDT
;
A
#
# COMPACT_ATOMS: atom_id res chain seq x y z
N MET A 1 5.27 23.39 -4.46
CA MET A 1 5.48 22.52 -3.30
C MET A 1 4.86 23.06 -2.00
N LEU A 2 5.39 24.16 -1.39
CA LEU A 2 4.85 24.64 -0.11
C LEU A 2 3.35 24.97 -0.19
N LEU A 3 2.91 25.64 -1.24
CA LEU A 3 1.49 25.96 -1.46
C LEU A 3 0.64 24.70 -1.60
N ASP A 4 1.14 23.69 -2.30
CA ASP A 4 0.42 22.41 -2.49
C ASP A 4 0.29 21.66 -1.17
N LEU A 5 1.35 21.66 -0.35
CA LEU A 5 1.31 21.11 1.01
C LEU A 5 0.32 21.86 1.91
N ILE A 6 0.31 23.19 1.87
CA ILE A 6 -0.63 24.01 2.65
C ILE A 6 -2.09 23.72 2.24
N ARG A 7 -2.35 23.42 0.97
CA ARG A 7 -3.69 23.04 0.51
C ARG A 7 -4.02 21.57 0.82
N ALA A 8 -3.10 20.64 0.55
CA ALA A 8 -3.36 19.22 0.64
C ALA A 8 -3.43 18.71 2.09
N VAL A 9 -2.48 19.10 2.96
CA VAL A 9 -2.33 18.49 4.29
C VAL A 9 -3.54 18.74 5.20
N PRO A 10 -4.08 19.98 5.33
CA PRO A 10 -5.28 20.19 6.15
C PRO A 10 -6.48 19.40 5.67
N VAL A 11 -6.66 19.32 4.36
CA VAL A 11 -7.76 18.55 3.76
C VAL A 11 -7.55 17.04 3.97
N ALA A 12 -6.34 16.54 3.80
CA ALA A 12 -6.03 15.13 4.07
C ALA A 12 -6.26 14.77 5.55
N LEU A 13 -5.94 15.65 6.49
CA LEU A 13 -6.26 15.47 7.91
C LEU A 13 -7.77 15.52 8.16
N LEU A 14 -8.47 16.44 7.51
CA LEU A 14 -9.93 16.54 7.63
C LEU A 14 -10.63 15.28 7.11
N VAL A 15 -10.21 14.75 5.98
CA VAL A 15 -10.83 13.56 5.35
C VAL A 15 -10.30 12.27 5.98
N GLY A 16 -8.98 12.18 6.18
CA GLY A 16 -8.29 10.94 6.53
C GLY A 16 -8.08 10.70 8.03
N LEU A 17 -8.40 11.64 8.91
CA LEU A 17 -8.21 11.47 10.36
C LEU A 17 -9.47 11.84 11.17
N VAL A 18 -10.03 13.02 10.93
CA VAL A 18 -11.07 13.59 11.80
C VAL A 18 -12.32 12.71 11.88
N PRO A 19 -12.89 12.19 10.78
CA PRO A 19 -14.11 11.37 10.83
C PRO A 19 -13.94 10.07 11.60
N GLY A 20 -12.78 9.41 11.48
CA GLY A 20 -12.50 8.15 12.17
C GLY A 20 -12.11 8.29 13.64
N TYR A 21 -11.83 9.50 14.12
CA TYR A 21 -11.35 9.70 15.50
C TYR A 21 -12.35 9.23 16.56
N PHE A 22 -13.64 9.56 16.39
CA PHE A 22 -14.67 9.10 17.32
C PHE A 22 -14.98 7.62 17.17
N TRP A 23 -14.91 7.09 15.97
CA TRP A 23 -14.99 5.65 15.70
C TRP A 23 -13.84 4.89 16.40
N ALA A 24 -12.61 5.39 16.29
CA ALA A 24 -11.48 4.79 17.00
C ALA A 24 -11.68 4.82 18.53
N ARG A 25 -12.19 5.92 19.08
CA ARG A 25 -12.53 5.99 20.52
C ARG A 25 -13.66 5.06 20.93
N CYS A 26 -14.56 4.72 20.02
CA CYS A 26 -15.65 3.80 20.28
C CYS A 26 -15.23 2.33 20.14
N LEU A 27 -14.44 2.00 19.12
CA LEU A 27 -14.15 0.62 18.73
C LEU A 27 -12.80 0.11 19.25
N ALA A 28 -11.76 0.94 19.24
CA ALA A 28 -10.42 0.54 19.65
C ALA A 28 -10.25 0.68 21.17
N ALA A 29 -10.02 -0.44 21.83
CA ALA A 29 -9.78 -0.49 23.29
C ALA A 29 -8.30 -0.15 23.56
N THR A 30 -7.92 1.12 23.44
CA THR A 30 -6.56 1.60 23.68
C THR A 30 -6.55 2.94 24.42
N ASP A 31 -5.58 3.08 25.35
CA ASP A 31 -5.29 4.32 26.05
C ASP A 31 -4.08 5.05 25.40
N ASP A 32 -3.39 4.41 24.46
CA ASP A 32 -2.28 4.98 23.73
C ASP A 32 -2.79 5.93 22.62
N LEU A 33 -2.29 7.17 22.61
CA LEU A 33 -2.70 8.19 21.65
C LEU A 33 -2.27 7.82 20.22
N ALA A 34 -1.05 7.33 20.03
CA ALA A 34 -0.53 7.03 18.70
C ALA A 34 -1.26 5.82 18.08
N GLU A 35 -1.52 4.77 18.89
CA GLU A 35 -2.35 3.63 18.47
C GLU A 35 -3.77 4.11 18.08
N ARG A 36 -4.36 5.02 18.88
CA ARG A 36 -5.67 5.59 18.57
C ARG A 36 -5.69 6.39 17.28
N LEU A 37 -4.64 7.18 17.01
CA LEU A 37 -4.49 7.94 15.77
C LEU A 37 -4.34 6.99 14.56
N ALA A 38 -3.57 5.90 14.69
CA ALA A 38 -3.47 4.90 13.65
C ALA A 38 -4.84 4.31 13.27
N TYR A 39 -5.62 3.89 14.26
CA TYR A 39 -6.98 3.39 14.03
C TYR A 39 -7.94 4.47 13.50
N ALA A 40 -7.79 5.72 13.95
CA ALA A 40 -8.61 6.82 13.45
C ALA A 40 -8.37 7.06 11.95
N ILE A 41 -7.11 7.04 11.52
CA ILE A 41 -6.77 7.17 10.10
C ILE A 41 -7.33 5.98 9.31
N ALA A 42 -7.08 4.75 9.76
CA ALA A 42 -7.56 3.56 9.07
C ALA A 42 -9.09 3.53 8.93
N LEU A 43 -9.82 3.90 9.99
CA LEU A 43 -11.28 3.97 9.94
C LEU A 43 -11.79 5.14 9.08
N SER A 44 -11.11 6.29 9.09
CA SER A 44 -11.45 7.39 8.17
C SER A 44 -11.29 6.96 6.73
N VAL A 45 -10.11 6.44 6.35
CA VAL A 45 -9.84 6.04 4.96
C VAL A 45 -10.70 4.85 4.52
N THR A 46 -11.22 4.04 5.45
CA THR A 46 -12.18 2.97 5.15
C THR A 46 -13.61 3.52 4.95
N LEU A 47 -14.11 4.26 5.93
CA LEU A 47 -15.53 4.63 5.99
C LEU A 47 -15.88 5.80 5.06
N VAL A 48 -15.01 6.82 5.00
CA VAL A 48 -15.33 8.05 4.26
C VAL A 48 -15.44 7.81 2.75
N PRO A 49 -14.47 7.16 2.06
CA PRO A 49 -14.61 6.88 0.65
C PRO A 49 -15.71 5.84 0.34
N ALA A 50 -15.97 4.88 1.25
CA ALA A 50 -17.08 3.95 1.07
C ALA A 50 -18.43 4.67 1.08
N VAL A 51 -18.64 5.59 2.01
CA VAL A 51 -19.84 6.43 2.06
C VAL A 51 -19.93 7.35 0.84
N ALA A 52 -18.80 7.91 0.38
CA ALA A 52 -18.76 8.75 -0.81
C ALA A 52 -19.18 7.99 -2.07
N LEU A 53 -18.75 6.75 -2.24
CA LEU A 53 -19.16 5.91 -3.36
C LEU A 53 -20.64 5.55 -3.31
N ILE A 54 -21.17 5.24 -2.12
CA ILE A 54 -22.61 4.99 -1.96
C ILE A 54 -23.42 6.23 -2.39
N PHE A 55 -23.04 7.43 -1.95
CA PHE A 55 -23.73 8.66 -2.37
C PHE A 55 -23.52 8.97 -3.84
N SER A 56 -22.33 8.78 -4.37
CA SER A 56 -22.02 8.92 -5.80
C SER A 56 -22.96 8.03 -6.64
N SER A 57 -23.09 6.76 -6.26
CA SER A 57 -23.99 5.81 -6.94
C SER A 57 -25.47 6.20 -6.84
N ILE A 58 -25.95 6.58 -5.64
CA ILE A 58 -27.34 6.98 -5.43
C ILE A 58 -27.70 8.24 -6.24
N LEU A 59 -26.79 9.20 -6.31
CA LEU A 59 -27.02 10.48 -7.00
C LEU A 59 -26.71 10.41 -8.50
N GLY A 60 -26.10 9.32 -8.98
CA GLY A 60 -25.67 9.18 -10.37
C GLY A 60 -24.59 10.22 -10.77
N THR A 61 -23.75 10.64 -9.83
CA THR A 61 -22.72 11.65 -10.03
C THR A 61 -21.35 11.11 -9.63
N GLY A 62 -20.26 11.83 -9.98
CA GLY A 62 -18.94 11.52 -9.46
C GLY A 62 -18.78 11.82 -7.96
N VAL A 63 -17.59 11.55 -7.44
CA VAL A 63 -17.19 11.92 -6.07
C VAL A 63 -16.90 13.43 -6.03
N THR A 64 -17.95 14.23 -6.20
CA THR A 64 -17.90 15.68 -6.24
C THR A 64 -17.54 16.30 -4.89
N THR A 65 -17.26 17.60 -4.87
CA THR A 65 -17.06 18.38 -3.62
C THR A 65 -18.22 18.21 -2.64
N THR A 66 -19.48 18.26 -3.14
CA THR A 66 -20.68 18.09 -2.31
C THR A 66 -20.75 16.69 -1.70
N VAL A 67 -20.54 15.63 -2.52
CA VAL A 67 -20.50 14.25 -2.06
C VAL A 67 -19.40 14.07 -1.01
N SER A 68 -18.24 14.68 -1.23
CA SER A 68 -17.11 14.63 -0.31
C SER A 68 -17.44 15.24 1.06
N ILE A 69 -18.02 16.45 1.07
CA ILE A 69 -18.42 17.13 2.32
C ILE A 69 -19.48 16.32 3.07
N ILE A 70 -20.52 15.88 2.38
CA ILE A 70 -21.61 15.08 3.00
C ILE A 70 -21.03 13.81 3.63
N SER A 71 -20.15 13.11 2.93
CA SER A 71 -19.55 11.86 3.42
C SER A 71 -18.68 12.07 4.67
N VAL A 72 -17.84 13.12 4.67
CA VAL A 72 -17.02 13.49 5.84
C VAL A 72 -17.92 13.81 7.04
N VAL A 73 -18.94 14.65 6.84
CA VAL A 73 -19.86 15.07 7.90
C VAL A 73 -20.65 13.88 8.46
N LEU A 74 -21.17 13.03 7.60
CA LEU A 74 -21.95 11.86 8.02
C LEU A 74 -21.12 10.85 8.80
N VAL A 75 -19.90 10.51 8.32
CA VAL A 75 -19.02 9.57 9.03
C VAL A 75 -18.58 10.15 10.37
N PHE A 76 -18.28 11.45 10.42
CA PHE A 76 -17.97 12.16 11.66
C PHE A 76 -19.17 12.16 12.63
N ALA A 77 -20.36 12.57 12.18
CA ALA A 77 -21.55 12.63 13.01
C ALA A 77 -21.98 11.24 13.52
N ALA A 78 -21.92 10.22 12.68
CA ALA A 78 -22.18 8.83 13.07
C ALA A 78 -21.17 8.32 14.11
N GLY A 79 -19.90 8.63 13.94
CA GLY A 79 -18.86 8.30 14.92
C GLY A 79 -19.05 9.02 16.26
N LEU A 80 -19.41 10.31 16.23
CA LEU A 80 -19.75 11.08 17.42
C LEU A 80 -20.97 10.50 18.12
N ALA A 81 -22.04 10.20 17.39
CA ALA A 81 -23.25 9.58 17.94
C ALA A 81 -22.94 8.21 18.54
N ALA A 82 -22.20 7.35 17.84
CA ALA A 82 -21.76 6.06 18.37
C ALA A 82 -20.95 6.24 19.67
N ARG A 83 -20.07 7.23 19.74
CA ARG A 83 -19.28 7.54 20.93
C ARG A 83 -20.15 8.02 22.10
N LEU A 84 -21.17 8.84 21.84
CA LEU A 84 -22.11 9.32 22.84
C LEU A 84 -23.02 8.22 23.37
N LEU A 85 -23.55 7.39 22.47
CA LEU A 85 -24.50 6.32 22.81
C LEU A 85 -23.80 5.12 23.52
N PHE A 86 -22.67 4.69 23.00
CA PHE A 86 -22.00 3.48 23.48
C PHE A 86 -20.82 3.74 24.41
N GLY A 87 -20.38 4.97 24.57
CA GLY A 87 -19.21 5.32 25.37
C GLY A 87 -17.86 4.96 24.71
N ALA A 88 -16.75 5.32 25.35
CA ALA A 88 -15.42 4.92 24.91
C ALA A 88 -15.18 3.42 25.15
N ALA A 89 -14.45 2.77 24.26
CA ALA A 89 -13.88 1.47 24.56
C ALA A 89 -12.84 1.65 25.69
N LYS A 90 -12.99 0.88 26.76
CA LYS A 90 -12.01 0.87 27.84
C LYS A 90 -10.78 0.08 27.38
N GLY A 91 -9.63 0.74 27.34
CA GLY A 91 -8.35 0.14 26.98
C GLY A 91 -7.65 -0.47 28.19
N SER A 92 -6.70 -1.33 27.88
CA SER A 92 -5.66 -1.74 28.81
C SER A 92 -4.34 -1.23 28.28
N SER A 93 -3.59 -0.51 29.08
CA SER A 93 -2.23 -0.09 28.76
C SER A 93 -1.22 -1.25 28.84
N ARG A 94 -1.65 -2.41 29.34
CA ARG A 94 -0.76 -3.56 29.49
C ARG A 94 -0.54 -4.26 28.15
N PRO A 95 0.72 -4.57 27.79
CA PRO A 95 1.03 -5.37 26.63
C PRO A 95 0.36 -6.75 26.70
N LEU A 96 -0.01 -7.28 25.54
CA LEU A 96 -0.67 -8.58 25.41
C LEU A 96 0.28 -9.74 25.73
N ALA A 97 1.54 -9.60 25.34
CA ALA A 97 2.57 -10.62 25.48
C ALA A 97 3.79 -10.06 26.22
N PRO A 98 4.33 -10.77 27.20
CA PRO A 98 5.62 -10.41 27.77
C PRO A 98 6.71 -10.58 26.70
N LEU A 99 7.75 -9.77 26.79
CA LEU A 99 8.95 -10.01 26.01
C LEU A 99 9.62 -11.31 26.45
N PRO A 100 10.16 -12.09 25.50
CA PRO A 100 10.96 -13.26 25.88
C PRO A 100 12.20 -12.81 26.70
N PRO A 101 12.81 -13.71 27.46
CA PRO A 101 14.05 -13.41 28.18
C PRO A 101 15.18 -12.96 27.25
N ALA A 102 16.05 -12.09 27.75
CA ALA A 102 17.21 -11.64 26.98
C ALA A 102 18.13 -12.81 26.59
N PRO A 103 18.68 -12.82 25.38
CA PRO A 103 19.63 -13.84 24.94
C PRO A 103 20.90 -13.84 25.80
N ASP A 104 21.47 -15.01 26.00
CA ASP A 104 22.77 -15.16 26.68
C ASP A 104 23.94 -14.88 25.73
N ILE A 105 25.16 -14.85 26.28
CA ILE A 105 26.37 -14.55 25.53
C ILE A 105 26.59 -15.56 24.39
N ALA A 106 26.28 -16.83 24.61
CA ALA A 106 26.44 -17.86 23.57
C ALA A 106 25.54 -17.60 22.36
N THR A 107 24.33 -17.10 22.58
CA THR A 107 23.38 -16.67 21.52
C THR A 107 23.82 -15.36 20.88
N LEU A 108 24.35 -14.42 21.69
CA LEU A 108 24.69 -13.07 21.23
C LEU A 108 25.88 -13.05 20.26
N VAL A 109 26.91 -13.87 20.48
CA VAL A 109 28.12 -13.87 19.63
C VAL A 109 27.79 -14.15 18.16
N PRO A 110 27.14 -15.27 17.79
CA PRO A 110 26.81 -15.52 16.40
C PRO A 110 25.76 -14.51 15.86
N LEU A 111 24.85 -14.01 16.69
CA LEU A 111 23.89 -12.99 16.28
C LEU A 111 24.58 -11.67 15.91
N CYS A 112 25.51 -11.17 16.74
CA CYS A 112 26.25 -9.95 16.46
C CYS A 112 27.11 -10.11 15.18
N LEU A 113 27.73 -11.27 14.98
CA LEU A 113 28.49 -11.54 13.76
C LEU A 113 27.58 -11.57 12.53
N ALA A 114 26.40 -12.19 12.62
CA ALA A 114 25.39 -12.16 11.56
C ALA A 114 24.95 -10.73 11.21
N LEU A 115 24.72 -9.88 12.22
CA LEU A 115 24.36 -8.49 12.02
C LEU A 115 25.47 -7.65 11.40
N LEU A 116 26.73 -7.91 11.75
CA LEU A 116 27.88 -7.27 11.09
C LEU A 116 27.96 -7.64 9.61
N LEU A 117 27.74 -8.91 9.26
CA LEU A 117 27.67 -9.35 7.86
C LEU A 117 26.46 -8.70 7.14
N ALA A 118 25.32 -8.62 7.80
CA ALA A 118 24.13 -7.97 7.26
C ALA A 118 24.35 -6.47 7.00
N LEU A 119 25.00 -5.77 7.91
CA LEU A 119 25.40 -4.36 7.74
C LEU A 119 26.39 -4.20 6.61
N GLY A 120 27.40 -5.09 6.52
CA GLY A 120 28.34 -5.10 5.40
C GLY A 120 27.66 -5.27 4.05
N THR A 121 26.67 -6.16 3.97
CA THR A 121 25.83 -6.35 2.76
C THR A 121 24.97 -5.12 2.48
N PHE A 122 24.38 -4.54 3.51
CA PHE A 122 23.54 -3.35 3.41
C PHE A 122 24.28 -2.13 2.85
N PHE A 123 25.52 -1.90 3.32
CA PHE A 123 26.36 -0.81 2.83
C PHE A 123 27.13 -1.15 1.53
N GLY A 124 26.90 -2.33 0.95
CA GLY A 124 27.57 -2.74 -0.29
C GLY A 124 29.03 -3.14 -0.14
N LEU A 125 29.50 -3.32 1.11
CA LEU A 125 30.87 -3.77 1.41
C LEU A 125 31.04 -5.28 1.16
N LEU A 126 29.95 -6.03 1.25
CA LEU A 126 29.90 -7.48 1.03
C LEU A 126 28.89 -7.81 -0.08
N GLY A 127 29.23 -8.77 -0.92
CA GLY A 127 28.34 -9.26 -1.96
C GLY A 127 27.24 -10.21 -1.45
N GLY A 128 26.36 -10.65 -2.35
CA GLY A 128 25.26 -11.56 -2.02
C GLY A 128 25.69 -12.91 -1.43
N TRP A 129 26.96 -13.33 -1.60
CA TRP A 129 27.52 -14.53 -0.99
C TRP A 129 27.48 -14.51 0.55
N ALA A 130 27.50 -13.32 1.17
CA ALA A 130 27.39 -13.17 2.61
C ALA A 130 26.04 -13.63 3.17
N MET A 131 25.03 -13.83 2.33
CA MET A 131 23.72 -14.32 2.72
C MET A 131 23.78 -15.71 3.38
N ILE A 132 24.60 -16.63 2.84
CA ILE A 132 24.69 -18.01 3.35
C ILE A 132 25.29 -18.04 4.77
N PRO A 133 26.49 -17.46 5.03
CA PRO A 133 27.03 -17.46 6.39
C PRO A 133 26.14 -16.65 7.36
N THR A 134 25.50 -15.58 6.93
CA THR A 134 24.58 -14.84 7.78
C THR A 134 23.38 -15.71 8.17
N ALA A 135 22.76 -16.43 7.23
CA ALA A 135 21.68 -17.37 7.51
C ALA A 135 22.09 -18.45 8.50
N ALA A 136 23.27 -19.05 8.30
CA ALA A 136 23.79 -20.08 9.20
C ALA A 136 23.99 -19.56 10.63
N LEU A 137 24.54 -18.36 10.79
CA LEU A 137 24.72 -17.71 12.08
C LEU A 137 23.39 -17.36 12.77
N ILE A 138 22.38 -16.92 12.01
CA ILE A 138 21.04 -16.67 12.52
C ILE A 138 20.39 -17.96 13.02
N VAL A 139 20.46 -19.05 12.24
CA VAL A 139 19.93 -20.36 12.65
C VAL A 139 20.66 -20.86 13.90
N LEU A 140 21.99 -20.76 13.92
CA LEU A 140 22.78 -21.11 15.10
C LEU A 140 22.35 -20.31 16.34
N SER A 141 22.18 -18.99 16.20
CA SER A 141 21.71 -18.12 17.29
C SER A 141 20.33 -18.54 17.80
N GLY A 142 19.41 -18.83 16.89
CA GLY A 142 18.07 -19.31 17.25
C GLY A 142 18.08 -20.65 17.98
N VAL A 143 18.91 -21.60 17.54
CA VAL A 143 19.08 -22.91 18.22
C VAL A 143 19.71 -22.73 19.61
N LEU A 144 20.76 -21.92 19.72
CA LEU A 144 21.39 -21.64 21.02
C LEU A 144 20.44 -20.95 21.98
N TYR A 145 19.63 -19.99 21.48
CA TYR A 145 18.59 -19.35 22.26
C TYR A 145 17.58 -20.37 22.79
N TRP A 146 17.07 -21.25 21.92
CA TRP A 146 16.12 -22.28 22.31
C TRP A 146 16.69 -23.27 23.33
N LEU A 147 17.97 -23.68 23.19
CA LEU A 147 18.67 -24.52 24.15
C LEU A 147 18.86 -23.80 25.51
N SER A 148 19.20 -22.51 25.48
CA SER A 148 19.30 -21.66 26.68
C SER A 148 17.96 -21.58 27.43
N MET A 149 16.87 -21.36 26.69
CA MET A 149 15.51 -21.32 27.26
C MET A 149 15.11 -22.64 27.90
N ARG A 150 15.44 -23.78 27.29
CA ARG A 150 15.19 -25.11 27.88
C ARG A 150 15.95 -25.33 29.20
N ARG A 151 17.17 -24.78 29.30
CA ARG A 151 18.00 -24.92 30.53
C ARG A 151 17.51 -24.04 31.69
N ARG A 152 16.96 -22.85 31.37
CA ARG A 152 16.48 -21.88 32.39
C ARG A 152 15.18 -22.35 33.10
N GLY A 153 14.45 -23.30 32.53
CA GLY A 153 13.15 -23.71 33.05
C GLY A 153 12.09 -22.62 32.97
N GLU A 154 10.88 -22.88 33.52
CA GLU A 154 9.73 -21.96 33.47
C GLU A 154 9.78 -20.83 34.53
N THR A 155 10.85 -20.74 35.31
CA THR A 155 10.97 -19.86 36.49
C THR A 155 11.76 -18.57 36.18
N GLY A 156 11.45 -17.88 35.08
CA GLY A 156 11.91 -16.51 34.94
C GLY A 156 10.99 -15.57 35.74
N PRO A 157 11.54 -14.64 36.56
CA PRO A 157 10.68 -13.62 37.16
C PRO A 157 9.95 -12.86 36.06
N GLU A 158 8.65 -12.59 36.25
CA GLU A 158 7.94 -11.56 35.52
C GLU A 158 8.64 -10.24 35.83
N GLU A 159 9.67 -9.94 35.04
CA GLU A 159 10.23 -8.59 35.06
C GLU A 159 9.11 -7.65 34.66
N THR A 160 8.62 -6.89 35.64
CA THR A 160 7.74 -5.76 35.39
C THR A 160 8.39 -4.91 34.33
N GLN A 161 7.75 -4.86 33.17
CA GLN A 161 8.25 -4.03 32.07
C GLN A 161 8.23 -2.58 32.54
N ASP A 162 9.40 -2.07 32.90
CA ASP A 162 9.59 -0.67 33.22
C ASP A 162 9.45 0.10 31.88
N GLU A 163 8.25 0.59 31.61
CA GLU A 163 7.96 1.32 30.37
C GLU A 163 8.69 2.65 30.39
N ALA A 164 9.31 2.99 29.26
CA ALA A 164 9.86 4.31 29.04
C ALA A 164 8.76 5.39 29.20
N SER A 165 9.14 6.57 29.69
CA SER A 165 8.18 7.65 29.89
C SER A 165 7.41 7.98 28.60
N PRO A 166 6.12 8.29 28.66
CA PRO A 166 5.32 8.64 27.48
C PRO A 166 5.93 9.77 26.65
N THR A 167 6.54 10.75 27.28
CA THR A 167 7.23 11.87 26.61
C THR A 167 8.40 11.37 25.74
N LEU A 168 9.23 10.47 26.25
CA LEU A 168 10.33 9.89 25.49
C LEU A 168 9.81 9.04 24.32
N VAL A 169 8.79 8.22 24.57
CA VAL A 169 8.16 7.38 23.54
C VAL A 169 7.63 8.20 22.38
N TYR A 170 6.81 9.22 22.69
CA TYR A 170 6.23 10.07 21.64
C TYR A 170 7.28 10.96 20.97
N GLY A 171 8.30 11.40 21.69
CA GLY A 171 9.44 12.10 21.09
C GLY A 171 10.17 11.25 20.07
N LEU A 172 10.53 10.01 20.42
CA LEU A 172 11.19 9.07 19.52
C LEU A 172 10.30 8.65 18.35
N LEU A 173 9.00 8.41 18.60
CA LEU A 173 8.05 8.14 17.54
C LEU A 173 7.96 9.30 16.55
N SER A 174 7.92 10.54 17.04
CA SER A 174 7.93 11.73 16.17
C SER A 174 9.18 11.79 15.30
N VAL A 175 10.35 11.42 15.84
CA VAL A 175 11.59 11.32 15.05
C VAL A 175 11.46 10.25 13.97
N ALA A 176 10.90 9.06 14.28
CA ALA A 176 10.68 8.01 13.29
C ALA A 176 9.75 8.47 12.15
N LEU A 177 8.66 9.15 12.49
CA LEU A 177 7.72 9.71 11.52
C LEU A 177 8.38 10.78 10.64
N LEU A 178 9.18 11.68 11.23
CA LEU A 178 9.91 12.71 10.49
C LEU A 178 10.96 12.11 9.54
N LEU A 179 11.69 11.07 9.95
CA LEU A 179 12.63 10.38 9.08
C LEU A 179 11.91 9.65 7.93
N ALA A 180 10.75 9.06 8.19
CA ALA A 180 9.93 8.45 7.16
C ALA A 180 9.42 9.49 6.14
N LEU A 181 8.94 10.64 6.62
CA LEU A 181 8.56 11.77 5.78
C LEU A 181 9.74 12.31 4.97
N ALA A 182 10.89 12.52 5.61
CA ALA A 182 12.10 12.98 4.94
C ALA A 182 12.51 12.03 3.82
N ARG A 183 12.46 10.71 4.07
CA ARG A 183 12.72 9.70 3.06
C ARG A 183 11.75 9.78 1.88
N GLY A 184 10.47 9.99 2.14
CA GLY A 184 9.45 10.12 1.11
C GLY A 184 9.58 11.40 0.27
N TYR A 185 9.84 12.55 0.91
CA TYR A 185 9.96 13.82 0.20
C TYR A 185 11.28 14.00 -0.55
N LEU A 186 12.34 13.31 -0.15
CA LEU A 186 13.67 13.46 -0.75
C LEU A 186 13.64 13.25 -2.28
N GLY A 187 12.98 12.18 -2.75
CA GLY A 187 12.86 11.88 -4.18
C GLY A 187 12.17 13.00 -4.97
N PRO A 188 10.92 13.36 -4.66
CA PRO A 188 10.21 14.46 -5.31
C PRO A 188 10.94 15.79 -5.27
N VAL A 189 11.56 16.17 -4.15
CA VAL A 189 12.29 17.43 -4.01
C VAL A 189 13.53 17.47 -4.90
N LEU A 190 14.31 16.40 -4.96
CA LEU A 190 15.55 16.35 -5.74
C LEU A 190 15.31 16.17 -7.24
N ASN A 191 14.19 15.58 -7.66
CA ASN A 191 13.93 15.23 -9.05
C ASN A 191 12.93 16.15 -9.77
N GLY A 192 12.63 17.29 -9.19
CA GLY A 192 11.75 18.30 -9.79
C GLY A 192 10.29 18.07 -9.42
N TRP A 193 9.83 18.77 -8.39
CA TRP A 193 8.44 18.97 -8.10
C TRP A 193 7.74 19.61 -9.32
N PRO A 194 6.50 19.25 -9.69
CA PRO A 194 5.51 18.50 -8.88
C PRO A 194 5.33 17.04 -9.28
N PHE A 195 6.19 16.46 -10.09
CA PHE A 195 5.92 15.15 -10.67
C PHE A 195 6.31 14.00 -9.76
N PRO A 196 5.37 13.14 -9.34
CA PRO A 196 5.70 11.92 -8.65
C PRO A 196 6.49 11.00 -9.58
N ARG A 197 7.39 10.21 -9.01
CA ARG A 197 8.04 9.11 -9.72
C ARG A 197 7.12 7.91 -9.78
N GLY A 198 7.40 6.99 -10.67
CA GLY A 198 6.79 5.69 -10.72
C GLY A 198 5.97 5.41 -11.96
N VAL A 199 5.76 4.13 -12.19
CA VAL A 199 5.09 3.61 -13.38
C VAL A 199 3.60 3.93 -13.35
N ASP A 200 2.98 3.75 -12.16
CA ASP A 200 1.53 3.75 -12.02
C ASP A 200 0.96 5.15 -11.71
N ARG A 201 1.82 6.19 -11.60
CA ARG A 201 1.41 7.55 -11.21
C ARG A 201 0.33 8.17 -12.11
N TYR A 202 0.47 7.97 -13.42
CA TYR A 202 -0.45 8.53 -14.40
C TYR A 202 -1.79 7.77 -14.43
N GLU A 203 -1.73 6.45 -14.27
CA GLU A 203 -2.92 5.62 -14.18
C GLU A 203 -3.75 6.01 -12.96
N HIS A 204 -3.11 6.16 -11.81
CA HIS A 204 -3.80 6.60 -10.61
C HIS A 204 -4.33 8.02 -10.71
N ALA A 205 -3.65 8.94 -11.40
CA ALA A 205 -4.16 10.29 -11.64
C ALA A 205 -5.40 10.26 -12.52
N ILE A 206 -5.37 9.52 -13.63
CA ILE A 206 -6.52 9.34 -14.53
C ILE A 206 -7.70 8.73 -13.78
N MET A 207 -7.49 7.61 -13.07
CA MET A 207 -8.54 6.96 -12.31
C MET A 207 -9.12 7.87 -11.19
N THR A 208 -8.29 8.72 -10.58
CA THR A 208 -8.74 9.70 -9.59
C THR A 208 -9.65 10.75 -10.23
N SER A 209 -9.27 11.28 -11.40
CA SER A 209 -10.12 12.22 -12.15
C SER A 209 -11.44 11.57 -12.59
N MET A 210 -11.39 10.34 -13.12
CA MET A 210 -12.59 9.58 -13.47
C MET A 210 -13.52 9.38 -12.28
N MET A 211 -12.95 9.07 -11.12
CA MET A 211 -13.71 8.92 -9.88
C MET A 211 -14.36 10.23 -9.45
N ALA A 212 -13.68 11.35 -9.62
CA ALA A 212 -14.21 12.67 -9.33
C ALA A 212 -15.39 13.06 -10.25
N GLU A 213 -15.32 12.72 -11.53
CA GLU A 213 -16.31 13.09 -12.54
C GLU A 213 -17.47 12.10 -12.60
N GLY A 214 -17.20 10.80 -12.73
CA GLY A 214 -18.20 9.75 -13.01
C GLY A 214 -18.42 8.76 -11.87
N GLY A 215 -17.61 8.79 -10.80
CA GLY A 215 -17.74 7.86 -9.67
C GLY A 215 -17.30 6.43 -9.95
N SER A 216 -16.73 6.14 -11.15
CA SER A 216 -16.28 4.82 -11.56
C SER A 216 -15.01 4.89 -12.41
N THR A 217 -14.19 3.86 -12.33
CA THR A 217 -12.99 3.68 -13.16
C THR A 217 -13.19 2.60 -14.23
N GLU A 218 -14.35 2.03 -14.33
CA GLU A 218 -14.64 0.82 -15.13
C GLU A 218 -14.32 0.98 -16.61
N SER A 219 -14.59 2.16 -17.18
CA SER A 219 -14.32 2.44 -18.60
C SER A 219 -12.81 2.46 -18.92
N PHE A 220 -11.96 2.64 -17.94
CA PHE A 220 -10.51 2.61 -18.09
C PHE A 220 -9.89 1.29 -17.63
N MET A 221 -10.18 0.91 -16.39
CA MET A 221 -9.67 -0.32 -15.78
C MET A 221 -10.56 -0.71 -14.61
N LEU A 222 -10.91 -2.00 -14.52
CA LEU A 222 -11.53 -2.54 -13.32
C LEU A 222 -10.49 -2.55 -12.19
N TYR A 223 -10.66 -1.67 -11.21
CA TYR A 223 -9.70 -1.47 -10.13
C TYR A 223 -10.43 -1.15 -8.82
N PRO A 224 -9.92 -1.60 -7.64
CA PRO A 224 -10.51 -1.27 -6.36
C PRO A 224 -10.62 0.24 -6.15
N PRO A 225 -11.81 0.76 -5.81
CA PRO A 225 -12.08 2.20 -5.88
C PRO A 225 -11.57 3.00 -4.68
N GLY A 226 -11.22 2.35 -3.55
CA GLY A 226 -10.97 3.01 -2.27
C GLY A 226 -9.95 4.13 -2.32
N PHE A 227 -8.78 3.87 -2.93
CA PHE A 227 -7.73 4.88 -3.05
C PHE A 227 -8.13 6.04 -3.95
N HIS A 228 -8.76 5.75 -5.10
CA HIS A 228 -9.13 6.77 -6.08
C HIS A 228 -10.28 7.63 -5.59
N ALA A 229 -11.26 7.05 -4.88
CA ALA A 229 -12.32 7.80 -4.23
C ALA A 229 -11.77 8.73 -3.14
N LEU A 230 -10.87 8.24 -2.28
CA LEU A 230 -10.19 9.05 -1.28
C LEU A 230 -9.38 10.19 -1.91
N SER A 231 -8.62 9.89 -2.96
CA SER A 231 -7.82 10.89 -3.68
C SER A 231 -8.68 11.91 -4.39
N ALA A 232 -9.81 11.50 -5.00
CA ALA A 232 -10.78 12.41 -5.63
C ALA A 232 -11.40 13.37 -4.61
N MET A 233 -11.78 12.87 -3.42
CA MET A 233 -12.29 13.71 -2.33
C MET A 233 -11.27 14.78 -1.91
N ILE A 234 -10.00 14.37 -1.71
CA ILE A 234 -8.96 15.30 -1.29
C ILE A 234 -8.63 16.28 -2.42
N SER A 235 -8.58 15.84 -3.68
CA SER A 235 -8.39 16.67 -4.86
C SER A 235 -9.46 17.75 -4.94
N ASN A 236 -10.72 17.37 -4.91
CA ASN A 236 -11.85 18.28 -5.00
C ASN A 236 -11.95 19.29 -3.85
N LEU A 237 -11.62 18.88 -2.63
CA LEU A 237 -11.66 19.75 -1.45
C LEU A 237 -10.44 20.68 -1.34
N SER A 238 -9.27 20.25 -1.84
CA SER A 238 -8.05 21.06 -1.84
C SER A 238 -7.90 21.93 -3.07
N GLY A 239 -8.63 21.63 -4.16
CA GLY A 239 -8.47 22.26 -5.46
C GLY A 239 -7.14 21.92 -6.14
N LEU A 240 -6.53 20.80 -5.78
CA LEU A 240 -5.28 20.31 -6.40
C LEU A 240 -5.60 19.21 -7.41
N GLU A 241 -5.03 19.33 -8.60
CA GLU A 241 -5.03 18.26 -9.58
C GLU A 241 -4.35 17.00 -9.02
N PRO A 242 -4.78 15.78 -9.40
CA PRO A 242 -4.21 14.55 -8.88
C PRO A 242 -2.69 14.44 -9.03
N MET A 243 -2.14 14.97 -10.13
CA MET A 243 -0.70 14.99 -10.37
C MET A 243 0.09 15.85 -9.40
N ALA A 244 -0.49 16.93 -8.87
CA ALA A 244 0.10 17.77 -7.82
C ALA A 244 -0.20 17.23 -6.41
N LEU A 245 -1.33 16.54 -6.24
CA LEU A 245 -1.77 15.95 -4.99
C LEU A 245 -0.84 14.81 -4.55
N PHE A 246 -0.49 13.89 -5.45
CA PHE A 246 0.30 12.71 -5.09
C PHE A 246 1.68 13.03 -4.53
N PRO A 247 2.53 13.88 -5.13
CA PRO A 247 3.80 14.25 -4.52
C PRO A 247 3.63 15.00 -3.19
N ALA A 248 2.49 15.67 -2.98
CA ALA A 248 2.21 16.34 -1.72
C ALA A 248 1.83 15.37 -0.60
N LEU A 249 1.10 14.30 -0.87
CA LEU A 249 0.55 13.41 0.16
C LEU A 249 1.19 12.02 0.22
N ALA A 250 1.61 11.46 -0.90
CA ALA A 250 2.14 10.10 -0.92
C ALA A 250 3.34 9.87 0.03
N PRO A 251 4.27 10.83 0.24
CA PRO A 251 5.32 10.67 1.24
C PRO A 251 4.82 10.38 2.66
N ALA A 252 3.62 10.87 3.02
CA ALA A 252 3.02 10.60 4.32
C ALA A 252 2.67 9.12 4.53
N LEU A 253 2.51 8.34 3.47
CA LEU A 253 2.24 6.90 3.55
C LEU A 253 3.36 6.16 4.28
N LEU A 254 4.64 6.54 4.08
CA LEU A 254 5.76 5.97 4.81
C LEU A 254 5.67 6.25 6.32
N ALA A 255 5.26 7.44 6.71
CA ALA A 255 5.03 7.76 8.11
C ALA A 255 3.83 6.98 8.69
N LEU A 256 2.78 6.78 7.90
CA LEU A 256 1.63 5.96 8.31
C LEU A 256 1.99 4.48 8.49
N THR A 257 2.91 3.94 7.70
CA THR A 257 3.47 2.59 7.94
C THR A 257 4.18 2.51 9.28
N SER A 258 5.00 3.52 9.63
CA SER A 258 5.63 3.62 10.95
C SER A 258 4.60 3.65 12.08
N LEU A 259 3.57 4.47 11.93
CA LEU A 259 2.52 4.61 12.93
C LEU A 259 1.70 3.31 13.10
N SER A 260 1.37 2.63 12.00
CA SER A 260 0.64 1.35 12.02
C SER A 260 1.48 0.24 12.67
N SER A 261 2.77 0.18 12.35
CA SER A 261 3.71 -0.77 12.94
C SER A 261 3.93 -0.49 14.43
N TYR A 262 4.02 0.80 14.83
CA TYR A 262 4.00 1.17 16.24
C TYR A 262 2.77 0.64 16.95
N ALA A 263 1.58 0.88 16.39
CA ALA A 263 0.32 0.49 17.01
C ALA A 263 0.24 -1.02 17.28
N LEU A 264 0.61 -1.85 16.29
CA LEU A 264 0.62 -3.30 16.42
C LEU A 264 1.66 -3.78 17.42
N ALA A 265 2.90 -3.31 17.34
CA ALA A 265 3.98 -3.75 18.21
C ALA A 265 3.82 -3.24 19.66
N ALA A 266 3.32 -2.02 19.85
CA ALA A 266 3.02 -1.46 21.17
C ALA A 266 1.90 -2.26 21.85
N ARG A 267 0.88 -2.66 21.12
CA ARG A 267 -0.20 -3.53 21.60
C ARG A 267 0.32 -4.89 22.05
N LEU A 268 1.29 -5.46 21.32
CA LEU A 268 1.84 -6.78 21.63
C LEU A 268 2.84 -6.73 22.79
N TRP A 269 3.84 -5.87 22.72
CA TRP A 269 5.03 -5.92 23.57
C TRP A 269 5.34 -4.62 24.32
N GLY A 270 4.45 -3.63 24.24
CA GLY A 270 4.62 -2.33 24.89
C GLY A 270 5.25 -1.27 23.99
N ARG A 271 5.12 -0.02 24.43
CA ARG A 271 5.46 1.20 23.66
C ARG A 271 6.91 1.26 23.19
N THR A 272 7.83 0.76 24.01
CA THR A 272 9.27 0.71 23.68
C THR A 272 9.53 -0.10 22.42
N VAL A 273 8.92 -1.29 22.32
CA VAL A 273 9.02 -2.13 21.11
C VAL A 273 8.26 -1.51 19.96
N GLY A 274 7.14 -0.83 20.24
CA GLY A 274 6.39 -0.06 19.24
C GLY A 274 7.27 0.99 18.54
N VAL A 275 8.06 1.75 19.29
CA VAL A 275 9.00 2.74 18.72
C VAL A 275 10.05 2.07 17.84
N ALA A 276 10.64 0.96 18.30
CA ALA A 276 11.60 0.21 17.47
C ALA A 276 10.96 -0.28 16.15
N ALA A 277 9.73 -0.79 16.21
CA ALA A 277 8.98 -1.20 15.02
C ALA A 277 8.70 -0.03 14.07
N ALA A 278 8.34 1.15 14.60
CA ALA A 278 8.14 2.36 13.81
C ALA A 278 9.38 2.77 13.02
N PHE A 279 10.56 2.74 13.64
CA PHE A 279 11.82 3.03 12.98
C PHE A 279 12.18 1.97 11.92
N LEU A 280 11.99 0.69 12.24
CA LEU A 280 12.36 -0.39 11.33
C LEU A 280 11.43 -0.49 10.11
N SER A 281 10.22 0.03 10.17
CA SER A 281 9.24 -0.05 9.08
C SER A 281 9.34 1.13 8.08
N GLY A 282 8.75 2.28 8.33
CA GLY A 282 8.69 3.39 7.37
C GLY A 282 10.06 3.92 6.92
N PRO A 283 10.95 4.30 7.84
CA PRO A 283 12.27 4.84 7.48
C PRO A 283 13.23 3.82 6.89
N VAL A 284 13.14 2.52 7.24
CA VAL A 284 14.17 1.52 6.91
C VAL A 284 13.74 0.54 5.84
N LEU A 285 12.47 0.10 5.80
CA LEU A 285 12.04 -0.92 4.85
C LEU A 285 12.22 -0.52 3.38
N GLY A 286 12.93 -1.38 2.63
CA GLY A 286 13.12 -1.22 1.19
C GLY A 286 11.81 -1.44 0.42
N GLY A 287 11.02 -2.47 0.77
CA GLY A 287 9.77 -2.82 0.10
C GLY A 287 8.71 -1.72 0.15
N ALA A 288 8.47 -1.15 1.34
CA ALA A 288 7.60 0.01 1.52
C ALA A 288 8.05 1.19 0.64
N TYR A 289 9.35 1.45 0.61
CA TYR A 289 9.91 2.50 -0.23
C TYR A 289 9.77 2.20 -1.73
N LEU A 290 9.94 0.94 -2.16
CA LEU A 290 9.74 0.54 -3.55
C LEU A 290 8.29 0.72 -4.01
N HIS A 291 7.30 0.37 -3.19
CA HIS A 291 5.89 0.67 -3.49
C HIS A 291 5.67 2.17 -3.68
N PHE A 292 6.26 2.99 -2.81
CA PHE A 292 6.15 4.44 -2.89
C PHE A 292 6.79 5.00 -4.16
N VAL A 293 8.04 4.64 -4.50
CA VAL A 293 8.73 5.18 -5.70
C VAL A 293 8.16 4.67 -7.01
N GLU A 294 7.47 3.53 -7.01
CA GLU A 294 6.76 3.02 -8.18
C GLU A 294 5.34 3.59 -8.31
N ALA A 295 4.95 4.49 -7.41
CA ALA A 295 3.61 5.09 -7.32
C ALA A 295 2.48 4.06 -7.14
N ARG A 296 2.74 2.94 -6.49
CA ARG A 296 1.76 1.89 -6.18
C ARG A 296 0.99 2.24 -4.91
N TYR A 297 0.37 3.41 -4.89
CA TYR A 297 -0.28 3.97 -3.70
C TYR A 297 -1.44 3.13 -3.15
N PRO A 298 -2.34 2.56 -3.97
CA PRO A 298 -3.40 1.69 -3.46
C PRO A 298 -2.85 0.45 -2.75
N ASN A 299 -1.83 -0.20 -3.33
CA ASN A 299 -1.11 -1.30 -2.69
C ASN A 299 -0.55 -0.86 -1.34
N PHE A 300 0.12 0.29 -1.33
CA PHE A 300 0.75 0.81 -0.12
C PHE A 300 -0.27 0.97 1.01
N VAL A 301 -1.42 1.60 0.73
CA VAL A 301 -2.48 1.77 1.74
C VAL A 301 -3.03 0.42 2.19
N GLY A 302 -3.35 -0.48 1.26
CA GLY A 302 -3.90 -1.80 1.57
C GLY A 302 -2.92 -2.67 2.35
N GLU A 303 -1.70 -2.81 1.87
CA GLU A 303 -0.73 -3.81 2.33
C GLU A 303 0.13 -3.32 3.49
N GLN A 304 0.52 -2.03 3.49
CA GLN A 304 1.45 -1.47 4.48
C GLN A 304 0.77 -0.68 5.61
N ILE A 305 -0.53 -0.42 5.53
CA ILE A 305 -1.29 0.31 6.56
C ILE A 305 -2.47 -0.54 7.04
N ILE A 306 -3.40 -0.86 6.13
CA ILE A 306 -4.66 -1.53 6.49
C ILE A 306 -4.42 -2.95 7.02
N ILE A 307 -3.61 -3.77 6.35
CA ILE A 307 -3.33 -5.15 6.82
C ILE A 307 -2.67 -5.13 8.19
N ILE A 308 -1.69 -4.25 8.42
CA ILE A 308 -1.02 -4.15 9.73
C ILE A 308 -2.04 -3.88 10.84
N LEU A 309 -2.96 -2.93 10.62
CA LEU A 309 -3.97 -2.57 11.60
C LEU A 309 -5.12 -3.59 11.69
N ALA A 310 -5.45 -4.29 10.61
CA ALA A 310 -6.38 -5.41 10.64
C ALA A 310 -5.82 -6.60 11.44
N VAL A 311 -4.52 -6.89 11.31
CA VAL A 311 -3.82 -7.88 12.14
C VAL A 311 -3.80 -7.43 13.61
N ALA A 312 -3.59 -6.14 13.89
CA ALA A 312 -3.67 -5.59 15.24
C ALA A 312 -5.10 -5.75 15.84
N ALA A 313 -6.13 -5.52 15.02
CA ALA A 313 -7.53 -5.74 15.41
C ALA A 313 -7.85 -7.23 15.65
N LEU A 314 -7.33 -8.14 14.81
CA LEU A 314 -7.45 -9.60 14.98
C LEU A 314 -6.82 -10.05 16.30
N ILE A 315 -5.62 -9.58 16.60
CA ILE A 315 -4.93 -9.86 17.86
C ILE A 315 -5.70 -9.29 19.04
N GLY A 316 -6.26 -8.09 18.91
CA GLY A 316 -7.15 -7.50 19.89
C GLY A 316 -8.40 -8.35 20.16
N ALA A 317 -8.96 -8.96 19.12
CA ALA A 317 -10.12 -9.86 19.23
C ALA A 317 -9.78 -11.18 19.95
N TYR A 318 -8.55 -11.69 19.85
CA TYR A 318 -8.11 -12.83 20.67
C TYR A 318 -8.06 -12.49 22.17
N ALA A 319 -7.58 -11.27 22.48
CA ALA A 319 -7.37 -10.84 23.86
C ALA A 319 -8.66 -10.43 24.57
N THR A 320 -9.48 -9.66 23.87
CA THR A 320 -10.73 -9.09 24.41
C THR A 320 -11.88 -9.29 23.42
N PRO A 321 -12.53 -10.48 23.44
CA PRO A 321 -13.62 -10.78 22.50
C PRO A 321 -14.87 -9.96 22.85
N THR A 322 -14.99 -8.79 22.24
CA THR A 322 -16.10 -7.84 22.39
C THR A 322 -16.65 -7.46 21.02
N ILE A 323 -17.93 -7.11 20.95
CA ILE A 323 -18.57 -6.68 19.69
C ILE A 323 -17.76 -5.55 19.03
N ARG A 324 -17.19 -4.64 19.81
CA ARG A 324 -16.37 -3.53 19.29
C ARG A 324 -15.09 -4.03 18.61
N ALA A 325 -14.39 -5.00 19.23
CA ALA A 325 -13.20 -5.59 18.64
C ALA A 325 -13.54 -6.36 17.34
N GLY A 326 -14.68 -7.05 17.32
CA GLY A 326 -15.17 -7.74 16.13
C GLY A 326 -15.54 -6.79 14.98
N LEU A 327 -16.24 -5.69 15.29
CA LEU A 327 -16.56 -4.66 14.30
C LEU A 327 -15.29 -3.99 13.76
N LEU A 328 -14.32 -3.70 14.62
CA LEU A 328 -13.03 -3.13 14.19
C LEU A 328 -12.29 -4.08 13.25
N LEU A 329 -12.22 -5.38 13.59
CA LEU A 329 -11.63 -6.40 12.73
C LEU A 329 -12.38 -6.51 11.39
N ALA A 330 -13.72 -6.54 11.43
CA ALA A 330 -14.54 -6.68 10.24
C ALA A 330 -14.36 -5.49 9.29
N LEU A 331 -14.38 -4.25 9.81
CA LEU A 331 -14.20 -3.04 9.02
C LEU A 331 -12.79 -2.96 8.40
N LEU A 332 -11.75 -3.17 9.19
CA LEU A 332 -10.37 -3.05 8.69
C LEU A 332 -9.98 -4.22 7.79
N GLY A 333 -10.38 -5.45 8.13
CA GLY A 333 -10.09 -6.61 7.32
C GLY A 333 -10.77 -6.59 5.96
N SER A 334 -12.04 -6.14 5.90
CA SER A 334 -12.76 -6.00 4.63
C SER A 334 -12.22 -4.86 3.77
N SER A 335 -11.70 -3.80 4.38
CA SER A 335 -11.16 -2.67 3.62
C SER A 335 -9.88 -3.01 2.83
N ALA A 336 -9.19 -4.11 3.15
CA ALA A 336 -8.07 -4.59 2.33
C ALA A 336 -8.50 -4.85 0.88
N VAL A 337 -9.67 -5.48 0.69
CA VAL A 337 -10.25 -5.74 -0.65
C VAL A 337 -10.63 -4.43 -1.35
N PHE A 338 -11.11 -3.46 -0.59
CA PHE A 338 -11.53 -2.15 -1.08
C PHE A 338 -10.38 -1.28 -1.61
N TYR A 339 -9.15 -1.51 -1.10
CA TYR A 339 -7.97 -0.74 -1.52
C TYR A 339 -7.16 -1.42 -2.62
N HIS A 340 -6.92 -2.72 -2.49
CA HIS A 340 -6.11 -3.43 -3.48
C HIS A 340 -6.37 -4.95 -3.48
N GLN A 341 -6.40 -5.53 -4.68
CA GLN A 341 -6.67 -6.96 -4.85
C GLN A 341 -5.67 -7.86 -4.11
N ILE A 342 -4.36 -7.51 -4.12
CA ILE A 342 -3.33 -8.31 -3.44
C ILE A 342 -3.49 -8.19 -1.92
N ALA A 343 -3.82 -7.01 -1.40
CA ALA A 343 -4.13 -6.82 0.01
C ALA A 343 -5.31 -7.69 0.44
N GLY A 344 -6.38 -7.71 -0.38
CA GLY A 344 -7.53 -8.60 -0.17
C GLY A 344 -7.13 -10.08 -0.18
N TYR A 345 -6.30 -10.49 -1.14
CA TYR A 345 -5.80 -11.86 -1.25
C TYR A 345 -4.95 -12.27 -0.02
N VAL A 346 -3.98 -11.46 0.36
CA VAL A 346 -3.11 -11.72 1.54
C VAL A 346 -3.96 -11.82 2.80
N MET A 347 -4.91 -10.91 2.99
CA MET A 347 -5.84 -10.95 4.13
C MET A 347 -6.71 -12.21 4.10
N ALA A 348 -7.27 -12.59 2.95
CA ALA A 348 -8.11 -13.78 2.82
C ALA A 348 -7.33 -15.06 3.15
N VAL A 349 -6.09 -15.22 2.65
CA VAL A 349 -5.26 -16.39 2.92
C VAL A 349 -4.86 -16.43 4.41
N LEU A 350 -4.48 -15.30 5.00
CA LEU A 350 -4.18 -15.22 6.44
C LEU A 350 -5.39 -15.63 7.29
N LEU A 351 -6.56 -15.11 6.97
CA LEU A 351 -7.79 -15.42 7.69
C LEU A 351 -8.25 -16.86 7.46
N ALA A 352 -8.00 -17.45 6.29
CA ALA A 352 -8.24 -18.86 6.02
C ALA A 352 -7.37 -19.74 6.95
N VAL A 353 -6.09 -19.41 7.13
CA VAL A 353 -5.23 -20.13 8.10
C VAL A 353 -5.75 -19.96 9.55
N VAL A 354 -6.18 -18.77 9.91
CA VAL A 354 -6.80 -18.53 11.24
C VAL A 354 -8.08 -19.36 11.40
N ALA A 355 -8.93 -19.39 10.38
CA ALA A 355 -10.19 -20.15 10.42
C ALA A 355 -9.95 -21.66 10.46
N LEU A 356 -8.96 -22.19 9.74
CA LEU A 356 -8.67 -23.62 9.68
C LEU A 356 -7.96 -24.15 10.93
N PHE A 357 -7.05 -23.39 11.51
CA PHE A 357 -6.19 -23.88 12.59
C PHE A 357 -6.48 -23.23 13.94
N PHE A 358 -6.69 -21.92 14.01
CA PHE A 358 -6.85 -21.21 15.28
C PHE A 358 -8.28 -21.23 15.78
N LEU A 359 -9.25 -21.07 14.89
CA LEU A 359 -10.67 -21.08 15.24
C LEU A 359 -11.13 -22.41 15.84
N PRO A 360 -10.82 -23.62 15.31
CA PRO A 360 -11.14 -24.87 15.94
C PRO A 360 -10.52 -25.01 17.34
N TYR A 361 -9.25 -24.63 17.51
CA TYR A 361 -8.61 -24.60 18.82
C TYR A 361 -9.35 -23.70 19.80
N LEU A 362 -9.74 -22.48 19.38
CA LEU A 362 -10.49 -21.54 20.20
C LEU A 362 -11.89 -22.07 20.54
N LEU A 363 -12.60 -22.66 19.58
CA LEU A 363 -13.92 -23.23 19.81
C LEU A 363 -13.88 -24.38 20.84
N LEU A 364 -12.82 -25.18 20.82
CA LEU A 364 -12.65 -26.32 21.74
C LEU A 364 -12.16 -25.88 23.13
N ARG A 365 -11.23 -24.94 23.23
CA ARG A 365 -10.54 -24.56 24.46
C ARG A 365 -10.97 -23.23 25.06
N HIS A 366 -11.45 -22.30 24.23
CA HIS A 366 -11.85 -20.93 24.60
C HIS A 366 -13.14 -20.56 23.88
N ARG A 367 -14.20 -21.37 24.07
CA ARG A 367 -15.45 -21.33 23.29
C ARG A 367 -16.02 -19.93 23.07
N ARG A 368 -16.02 -19.07 24.09
CA ARG A 368 -16.52 -17.69 23.98
C ARG A 368 -15.72 -16.89 22.92
N THR A 369 -14.40 -16.95 22.99
CA THR A 369 -13.52 -16.26 22.01
C THR A 369 -13.70 -16.86 20.60
N GLY A 370 -13.83 -18.21 20.50
CA GLY A 370 -14.04 -18.87 19.22
C GLY A 370 -15.35 -18.49 18.55
N ILE A 371 -16.48 -18.49 19.27
CA ILE A 371 -17.79 -18.07 18.72
C ILE A 371 -17.75 -16.61 18.30
N PHE A 372 -17.14 -15.77 19.11
CA PHE A 372 -16.99 -14.36 18.83
C PHE A 372 -16.14 -14.10 17.57
N LEU A 373 -15.01 -14.78 17.43
CA LEU A 373 -14.14 -14.69 16.25
C LEU A 373 -14.88 -15.18 15.00
N LEU A 374 -15.62 -16.29 15.08
CA LEU A 374 -16.44 -16.79 13.99
C LEU A 374 -17.45 -15.74 13.49
N GLY A 375 -18.18 -15.10 14.42
CA GLY A 375 -19.12 -14.02 14.07
C GLY A 375 -18.41 -12.81 13.43
N SER A 376 -17.23 -12.45 13.92
CA SER A 376 -16.43 -11.35 13.37
C SER A 376 -15.92 -11.66 11.97
N LEU A 377 -15.47 -12.89 11.71
CA LEU A 377 -15.02 -13.34 10.39
C LEU A 377 -16.19 -13.43 9.41
N ALA A 378 -17.37 -13.88 9.87
CA ALA A 378 -18.57 -13.90 9.02
C ALA A 378 -18.99 -12.48 8.61
N LEU A 379 -18.99 -11.53 9.54
CA LEU A 379 -19.27 -10.12 9.24
C LEU A 379 -18.22 -9.52 8.28
N LEU A 380 -16.93 -9.80 8.52
CA LEU A 380 -15.85 -9.38 7.64
C LEU A 380 -16.07 -9.91 6.22
N PHE A 381 -16.42 -11.19 6.09
CA PHE A 381 -16.68 -11.80 4.79
C PHE A 381 -17.86 -11.12 4.06
N VAL A 382 -18.94 -10.82 4.76
CA VAL A 382 -20.09 -10.10 4.18
C VAL A 382 -19.69 -8.71 3.70
N LEU A 383 -18.94 -7.95 4.50
CA LEU A 383 -18.48 -6.62 4.11
C LEU A 383 -17.46 -6.69 2.95
N ALA A 384 -16.53 -7.65 2.97
CA ALA A 384 -15.59 -7.85 1.88
C ALA A 384 -16.30 -8.24 0.57
N ALA A 385 -17.32 -9.11 0.65
CA ALA A 385 -18.12 -9.47 -0.49
C ALA A 385 -18.92 -8.27 -1.04
N ALA A 386 -19.44 -7.40 -0.16
CA ALA A 386 -20.11 -6.18 -0.58
C ALA A 386 -19.16 -5.22 -1.31
N PHE A 387 -17.93 -5.04 -0.82
CA PHE A 387 -16.90 -4.24 -1.52
C PHE A 387 -16.43 -4.89 -2.82
N ALA A 388 -16.40 -6.22 -2.89
CA ALA A 388 -15.93 -6.94 -4.06
C ALA A 388 -17.00 -7.12 -5.14
N TRP A 389 -18.28 -6.91 -4.80
CA TRP A 389 -19.42 -7.28 -5.67
C TRP A 389 -19.31 -6.69 -7.07
N ASP A 390 -19.18 -5.36 -7.14
CA ASP A 390 -19.05 -4.66 -8.43
C ASP A 390 -17.58 -4.55 -8.87
N THR A 391 -16.65 -4.38 -7.90
CA THR A 391 -15.23 -4.15 -8.19
C THR A 391 -14.56 -5.32 -8.89
N TYR A 392 -14.95 -6.55 -8.56
CA TYR A 392 -14.32 -7.76 -9.08
C TYR A 392 -15.28 -8.63 -9.90
N ASP A 393 -16.47 -8.13 -10.18
CA ASP A 393 -17.51 -8.92 -10.83
C ASP A 393 -17.68 -10.29 -10.14
N LEU A 394 -17.90 -10.22 -8.82
CA LEU A 394 -17.91 -11.40 -7.94
C LEU A 394 -18.86 -12.50 -8.44
N PRO A 395 -20.05 -12.20 -9.02
CA PRO A 395 -20.92 -13.22 -9.60
C PRO A 395 -20.24 -14.03 -10.70
N ASP A 396 -19.56 -13.38 -11.64
CA ASP A 396 -18.85 -14.03 -12.74
C ASP A 396 -17.61 -14.80 -12.28
N LEU A 397 -16.88 -14.25 -11.28
CA LEU A 397 -15.79 -14.95 -10.65
C LEU A 397 -16.24 -16.27 -10.00
N VAL A 398 -17.35 -16.22 -9.26
CA VAL A 398 -17.92 -17.40 -8.59
C VAL A 398 -18.46 -18.39 -9.64
N ALA A 399 -19.14 -17.92 -10.68
CA ALA A 399 -19.61 -18.77 -11.77
C ALA A 399 -18.44 -19.49 -12.49
N GLY A 400 -17.32 -18.77 -12.71
CA GLY A 400 -16.10 -19.33 -13.30
C GLY A 400 -15.46 -20.43 -12.44
N LEU A 401 -15.49 -20.33 -11.12
CA LEU A 401 -14.99 -21.34 -10.19
C LEU A 401 -15.82 -22.64 -10.21
N PHE A 402 -17.10 -22.56 -10.54
CA PHE A 402 -18.01 -23.71 -10.64
C PHE A 402 -18.22 -24.24 -12.07
N GLY A 403 -17.36 -23.88 -13.02
CA GLY A 403 -17.37 -24.42 -14.39
C GLY A 403 -18.38 -23.78 -15.32
N GLY A 404 -18.95 -22.64 -14.95
CA GLY A 404 -19.73 -21.81 -15.85
C GLY A 404 -18.82 -21.17 -16.92
N SER A 405 -19.31 -21.09 -18.16
CA SER A 405 -18.67 -20.33 -19.24
C SER A 405 -18.82 -18.82 -18.94
N GLY A 406 -18.14 -18.35 -17.89
CA GLY A 406 -18.10 -16.93 -17.57
C GLY A 406 -17.36 -16.18 -18.66
N THR A 407 -18.11 -15.53 -19.53
CA THR A 407 -17.60 -14.59 -20.54
C THR A 407 -17.26 -13.23 -19.91
N GLY A 408 -17.19 -13.17 -18.59
CA GLY A 408 -17.06 -11.95 -17.80
C GLY A 408 -15.63 -11.47 -17.61
N ARG A 409 -15.49 -10.16 -17.52
CA ARG A 409 -14.26 -9.40 -17.26
C ARG A 409 -13.48 -9.87 -16.02
N GLY A 410 -14.14 -10.51 -15.05
CA GLY A 410 -13.53 -11.05 -13.84
C GLY A 410 -12.59 -12.24 -14.10
N GLY A 411 -12.90 -13.08 -15.08
CA GLY A 411 -12.03 -14.20 -15.51
C GLY A 411 -10.68 -13.72 -16.05
N ASP A 412 -10.67 -12.62 -16.80
CA ASP A 412 -9.44 -12.03 -17.34
C ASP A 412 -8.57 -11.39 -16.25
N ALA A 413 -9.17 -10.80 -15.22
CA ALA A 413 -8.41 -10.25 -14.08
C ALA A 413 -7.73 -11.37 -13.29
N VAL A 414 -8.39 -12.51 -13.09
CA VAL A 414 -7.81 -13.69 -12.43
C VAL A 414 -6.76 -14.37 -13.32
N ALA A 415 -7.02 -14.52 -14.62
CA ALA A 415 -6.04 -15.06 -15.57
C ALA A 415 -4.79 -14.17 -15.68
N MET A 416 -4.94 -12.84 -15.63
CA MET A 416 -3.81 -11.92 -15.52
C MET A 416 -3.08 -12.03 -14.18
N ALA A 417 -3.80 -12.31 -13.09
CA ALA A 417 -3.22 -12.50 -11.75
C ALA A 417 -2.45 -13.83 -11.64
N ILE A 418 -2.92 -14.87 -12.29
CA ILE A 418 -2.27 -16.19 -12.34
C ILE A 418 -1.13 -16.24 -13.39
N GLY A 419 -0.93 -15.18 -14.15
CA GLY A 419 0.13 -15.08 -15.14
C GLY A 419 1.52 -15.26 -14.51
N THR A 420 2.21 -16.26 -15.00
CA THR A 420 3.46 -16.85 -14.52
C THR A 420 4.66 -15.91 -14.53
N LYS A 421 4.74 -14.99 -13.55
CA LYS A 421 6.02 -14.37 -13.28
C LYS A 421 6.91 -15.37 -12.54
N PRO A 422 8.18 -15.52 -12.95
CA PRO A 422 9.12 -16.37 -12.23
C PRO A 422 9.32 -15.84 -10.81
N ALA A 423 9.53 -16.74 -9.86
CA ALA A 423 9.91 -16.38 -8.50
C ALA A 423 11.19 -15.52 -8.50
N ASN A 424 11.27 -14.56 -7.60
CA ASN A 424 12.46 -13.73 -7.47
C ASN A 424 13.61 -14.54 -6.87
N HIS A 425 14.84 -14.19 -7.28
CA HIS A 425 16.01 -14.77 -6.64
C HIS A 425 16.05 -14.36 -5.15
N PRO A 426 16.37 -15.26 -4.20
CA PRO A 426 16.35 -14.95 -2.77
C PRO A 426 17.19 -13.74 -2.34
N THR A 427 18.28 -13.44 -3.08
CA THR A 427 19.09 -12.25 -2.82
C THR A 427 18.32 -10.94 -3.01
N TYR A 428 17.24 -10.94 -3.75
CA TYR A 428 16.38 -9.78 -3.92
C TYR A 428 15.74 -9.34 -2.59
N LEU A 429 15.50 -10.29 -1.67
CA LEU A 429 14.99 -10.01 -0.32
C LEU A 429 15.94 -9.08 0.48
N LEU A 430 17.25 -9.12 0.22
CA LEU A 430 18.21 -8.22 0.89
C LEU A 430 17.96 -6.74 0.53
N VAL A 431 17.42 -6.49 -0.65
CA VAL A 431 17.11 -5.13 -1.12
C VAL A 431 15.68 -4.73 -0.70
N THR A 432 14.72 -5.61 -0.89
CA THR A 432 13.29 -5.32 -0.63
C THR A 432 12.99 -5.20 0.85
N ILE A 433 13.61 -6.03 1.69
CA ILE A 433 13.35 -6.02 3.14
C ILE A 433 14.39 -5.16 3.88
N THR A 434 15.56 -4.96 3.30
CA THR A 434 16.73 -4.41 3.96
C THR A 434 17.43 -5.45 4.85
N ALA A 435 18.69 -5.79 4.53
CA ALA A 435 19.36 -6.94 5.13
C ALA A 435 19.31 -7.02 6.67
N PRO A 436 19.57 -5.95 7.45
CA PRO A 436 19.45 -6.02 8.91
C PRO A 436 18.06 -6.38 9.41
N VAL A 437 17.00 -5.87 8.75
CA VAL A 437 15.61 -6.16 9.14
C VAL A 437 15.23 -7.61 8.82
N LEU A 438 15.66 -8.12 7.66
CA LEU A 438 15.46 -9.52 7.28
C LEU A 438 16.00 -10.47 8.36
N TRP A 439 17.27 -10.29 8.73
CA TRP A 439 17.93 -11.21 9.64
C TRP A 439 17.49 -11.07 11.10
N LEU A 440 17.25 -9.84 11.57
CA LEU A 440 16.63 -9.61 12.88
C LEU A 440 15.21 -10.14 12.95
N GLY A 441 14.43 -10.01 11.88
CA GLY A 441 13.06 -10.52 11.81
C GLY A 441 13.01 -12.04 11.86
N LEU A 442 13.90 -12.73 11.14
CA LEU A 442 14.03 -14.19 11.21
C LEU A 442 14.46 -14.66 12.62
N PHE A 443 15.44 -13.99 13.22
CA PHE A 443 15.83 -14.31 14.61
C PHE A 443 14.66 -14.06 15.58
N GLY A 444 13.93 -12.96 15.41
CA GLY A 444 12.72 -12.64 16.19
C GLY A 444 11.63 -13.71 16.07
N ALA A 445 11.38 -14.20 14.86
CA ALA A 445 10.47 -15.31 14.65
C ALA A 445 10.92 -16.57 15.41
N MET A 446 12.21 -16.91 15.34
CA MET A 446 12.77 -18.06 16.07
C MET A 446 12.70 -17.89 17.58
N MET A 447 12.86 -16.67 18.10
CA MET A 447 12.71 -16.36 19.52
C MET A 447 11.27 -16.54 20.03
N LEU A 448 10.29 -16.17 19.22
CA LEU A 448 8.88 -16.18 19.61
C LEU A 448 8.22 -17.55 19.49
N LEU A 449 8.75 -18.46 18.65
CA LEU A 449 8.24 -19.82 18.46
C LEU A 449 8.23 -20.68 19.75
N PRO A 450 9.34 -20.77 20.51
CA PRO A 450 9.40 -21.62 21.68
C PRO A 450 8.75 -21.01 22.92
N ASN A 451 8.37 -19.75 22.86
CA ASN A 451 7.84 -19.03 24.01
C ASN A 451 6.47 -19.60 24.40
N ARG A 452 6.49 -20.53 25.35
CA ARG A 452 5.29 -21.05 26.01
C ARG A 452 4.65 -19.97 26.91
N ALA A 453 4.61 -18.72 26.41
CA ALA A 453 4.09 -17.50 27.04
C ALA A 453 3.16 -17.76 28.23
N GLY A 454 3.71 -18.26 29.35
CA GLY A 454 3.05 -18.44 30.65
C GLY A 454 1.58 -18.86 30.63
N GLY A 455 1.12 -19.71 29.70
CA GLY A 455 -0.27 -20.12 29.58
C GLY A 455 -1.20 -19.14 28.84
N ASN A 456 -0.74 -17.96 28.43
CA ASN A 456 -1.55 -16.94 27.75
C ASN A 456 -1.81 -17.32 26.26
N ALA A 457 -2.97 -17.97 26.00
CA ALA A 457 -3.35 -18.39 24.65
C ALA A 457 -3.45 -17.22 23.63
N PRO A 458 -4.01 -16.05 23.97
CA PRO A 458 -4.01 -14.89 23.08
C PRO A 458 -2.62 -14.46 22.62
N ALA A 459 -1.63 -14.40 23.51
CA ALA A 459 -0.26 -14.04 23.17
C ALA A 459 0.39 -15.06 22.20
N ARG A 460 0.18 -16.35 22.42
CA ARG A 460 0.66 -17.40 21.52
C ARG A 460 0.05 -17.31 20.13
N LEU A 461 -1.27 -17.11 20.07
CA LEU A 461 -1.97 -16.93 18.77
C LEU A 461 -1.50 -15.67 18.06
N ALA A 462 -1.23 -14.59 18.79
CA ALA A 462 -0.68 -13.36 18.22
C ALA A 462 0.70 -13.58 17.59
N HIS A 463 1.62 -14.22 18.30
CA HIS A 463 2.94 -14.57 17.77
C HIS A 463 2.84 -15.48 16.54
N LEU A 464 2.01 -16.53 16.61
CA LEU A 464 1.78 -17.42 15.48
C LEU A 464 1.16 -16.70 14.28
N THR A 465 0.25 -15.75 14.50
CA THR A 465 -0.34 -14.94 13.43
C THR A 465 0.74 -14.14 12.68
N LEU A 466 1.68 -13.51 13.39
CA LEU A 466 2.78 -12.77 12.76
C LEU A 466 3.73 -13.71 11.98
N ILE A 467 4.07 -14.85 12.55
CA ILE A 467 4.96 -15.84 11.91
C ILE A 467 4.28 -16.44 10.67
N VAL A 468 2.99 -16.78 10.76
CA VAL A 468 2.21 -17.28 9.63
C VAL A 468 2.11 -16.22 8.54
N TRP A 469 1.84 -14.97 8.90
CA TRP A 469 1.80 -13.88 7.93
C TRP A 469 3.14 -13.72 7.20
N ALA A 470 4.27 -13.71 7.93
CA ALA A 470 5.59 -13.69 7.32
C ALA A 470 5.85 -14.92 6.42
N ALA A 471 5.48 -16.12 6.88
CA ALA A 471 5.66 -17.35 6.11
C ALA A 471 4.82 -17.36 4.82
N LEU A 472 3.57 -16.91 4.86
CA LEU A 472 2.71 -16.80 3.69
C LEU A 472 3.30 -15.86 2.64
N LEU A 473 3.78 -14.68 3.07
CA LEU A 473 4.42 -13.72 2.17
C LEU A 473 5.76 -14.27 1.61
N PHE A 474 6.54 -14.94 2.45
CA PHE A 474 7.78 -15.58 2.00
C PHE A 474 7.51 -16.66 0.94
N VAL A 475 6.57 -17.57 1.19
CA VAL A 475 6.19 -18.61 0.22
C VAL A 475 5.65 -17.98 -1.06
N GLY A 476 4.81 -16.94 -0.97
CA GLY A 476 4.30 -16.20 -2.12
C GLY A 476 5.39 -15.50 -2.93
N SER A 477 6.47 -15.05 -2.28
CA SER A 477 7.61 -14.40 -2.95
C SER A 477 8.54 -15.38 -3.66
N GLN A 478 8.65 -16.62 -3.14
CA GLN A 478 9.57 -17.63 -3.65
C GLN A 478 8.91 -18.63 -4.60
N THR A 479 7.63 -18.47 -4.89
CA THR A 479 6.87 -19.33 -5.79
C THR A 479 6.08 -18.50 -6.80
N SER A 480 5.74 -19.11 -7.92
CA SER A 480 4.94 -18.46 -8.97
C SER A 480 3.43 -18.50 -8.70
N TYR A 481 2.97 -19.24 -7.69
CA TYR A 481 1.53 -19.42 -7.44
C TYR A 481 0.78 -18.13 -7.12
N SER A 482 1.48 -17.14 -6.57
CA SER A 482 0.87 -15.83 -6.26
C SER A 482 0.62 -14.95 -7.50
N GLY A 483 1.20 -15.31 -8.66
CA GLY A 483 1.22 -14.48 -9.88
C GLY A 483 2.06 -13.20 -9.78
N PHE A 484 2.37 -12.74 -8.56
CA PHE A 484 3.10 -11.49 -8.29
C PHE A 484 4.17 -11.64 -7.21
N PRO A 485 5.18 -12.53 -7.37
CA PRO A 485 6.18 -12.77 -6.33
C PRO A 485 6.94 -11.51 -5.93
N ASP A 486 7.14 -10.56 -6.85
CA ASP A 486 7.78 -9.26 -6.61
C ASP A 486 7.00 -8.34 -5.65
N ARG A 487 5.71 -8.59 -5.45
CA ARG A 487 4.89 -7.85 -4.49
C ARG A 487 4.93 -8.49 -3.12
N PHE A 488 4.86 -9.81 -3.06
CA PHE A 488 4.94 -10.55 -1.82
C PHE A 488 6.27 -10.38 -1.10
N ASP A 489 7.39 -10.26 -1.81
CA ASP A 489 8.70 -9.99 -1.20
C ASP A 489 8.78 -8.59 -0.57
N ARG A 490 8.14 -7.59 -1.17
CA ARG A 490 8.06 -6.23 -0.63
C ARG A 490 7.22 -6.16 0.63
N ASP A 491 6.08 -6.87 0.63
CA ASP A 491 5.15 -6.88 1.75
C ASP A 491 5.66 -7.70 2.92
N LEU A 492 6.51 -8.69 2.66
CA LEU A 492 7.19 -9.49 3.68
C LEU A 492 7.99 -8.63 4.66
N GLY A 493 8.44 -7.45 4.23
CA GLY A 493 9.13 -6.50 5.09
C GLY A 493 8.31 -6.08 6.32
N ALA A 494 7.00 -5.91 6.20
CA ALA A 494 6.14 -5.46 7.29
C ALA A 494 6.12 -6.44 8.49
N PRO A 495 5.75 -7.73 8.34
CA PRO A 495 5.81 -8.66 9.45
C PRO A 495 7.22 -8.92 9.97
N LEU A 496 8.25 -8.86 9.10
CA LEU A 496 9.63 -9.02 9.55
C LEU A 496 10.13 -7.82 10.36
N ALA A 497 9.75 -6.59 10.03
CA ALA A 497 10.07 -5.42 10.86
C ALA A 497 9.42 -5.53 12.25
N LEU A 498 8.17 -6.01 12.31
CA LEU A 498 7.48 -6.27 13.57
C LEU A 498 8.17 -7.35 14.40
N LEU A 499 8.62 -8.43 13.77
CA LEU A 499 9.37 -9.50 14.43
C LEU A 499 10.80 -9.07 14.82
N ALA A 500 11.42 -8.19 14.05
CA ALA A 500 12.75 -7.65 14.33
C ALA A 500 12.77 -6.70 15.55
N ALA A 501 11.68 -5.98 15.80
CA ALA A 501 11.62 -4.99 16.87
C ALA A 501 11.86 -5.58 18.27
N PRO A 502 11.15 -6.65 18.71
CA PRO A 502 11.47 -7.28 20.00
C PRO A 502 12.89 -7.89 20.04
N ALA A 503 13.37 -8.45 18.92
CA ALA A 503 14.74 -8.99 18.86
C ALA A 503 15.79 -7.89 19.07
N LEU A 504 15.62 -6.73 18.45
CA LEU A 504 16.53 -5.58 18.60
C LEU A 504 16.51 -5.05 20.05
N VAL A 505 15.33 -4.88 20.65
CA VAL A 505 15.21 -4.42 22.03
C VAL A 505 15.88 -5.40 23.01
N LEU A 506 15.70 -6.72 22.81
CA LEU A 506 16.29 -7.74 23.68
C LEU A 506 17.80 -7.88 23.48
N LEU A 507 18.31 -7.71 22.26
CA LEU A 507 19.75 -7.66 21.98
C LEU A 507 20.43 -6.57 22.82
N LEU A 508 19.80 -5.41 22.93
CA LEU A 508 20.36 -4.28 23.70
C LEU A 508 20.16 -4.44 25.21
N ARG A 509 19.05 -5.07 25.63
CA ARG A 509 18.82 -5.44 27.03
C ARG A 509 19.79 -6.51 27.56
N ALA A 510 20.42 -7.28 26.70
CA ALA A 510 21.43 -8.25 27.11
C ALA A 510 22.69 -7.58 27.72
N SER A 511 22.85 -6.28 27.56
CA SER A 511 23.83 -5.50 28.32
C SER A 511 23.30 -5.22 29.73
N PRO A 512 23.93 -5.76 30.80
CA PRO A 512 23.46 -5.58 32.17
C PRO A 512 23.52 -4.10 32.66
N ARG A 513 24.14 -3.22 31.88
CA ARG A 513 24.26 -1.78 32.15
C ARG A 513 23.10 -0.94 31.61
N LEU A 514 22.23 -1.52 30.77
CA LEU A 514 21.14 -0.81 30.16
C LEU A 514 19.82 -1.11 30.87
N THR A 515 19.21 -0.09 31.43
CA THR A 515 17.82 -0.14 31.85
C THR A 515 16.90 -0.29 30.63
N PRO A 516 15.65 -0.77 30.78
CA PRO A 516 14.68 -0.88 29.68
C PRO A 516 14.56 0.40 28.85
N SER A 517 14.48 1.56 29.49
CA SER A 517 14.43 2.85 28.82
C SER A 517 15.69 3.19 28.02
N ARG A 518 16.87 2.84 28.54
CA ARG A 518 18.14 3.04 27.84
C ARG A 518 18.31 2.06 26.67
N ALA A 519 17.84 0.82 26.83
CA ALA A 519 17.82 -0.17 25.73
C ALA A 519 16.89 0.30 24.59
N ALA A 520 15.70 0.86 24.92
CA ALA A 520 14.80 1.45 23.94
C ALA A 520 15.43 2.63 23.20
N LEU A 521 16.08 3.52 23.93
CA LEU A 521 16.79 4.66 23.35
C LEU A 521 17.92 4.18 22.42
N ALA A 522 18.72 3.22 22.86
CA ALA A 522 19.80 2.65 22.05
C ALA A 522 19.26 1.95 20.79
N ALA A 523 18.14 1.20 20.88
CA ALA A 523 17.48 0.59 19.74
C ALA A 523 16.98 1.64 18.74
N SER A 524 16.38 2.71 19.25
CA SER A 524 15.89 3.82 18.42
C SER A 524 17.04 4.59 17.76
N LEU A 525 18.14 4.82 18.47
CA LEU A 525 19.35 5.44 17.92
C LEU A 525 20.00 4.57 16.83
N PHE A 526 20.09 3.26 17.06
CA PHE A 526 20.61 2.34 16.04
C PHE A 526 19.74 2.35 14.77
N ALA A 527 18.43 2.27 14.93
CA ALA A 527 17.48 2.33 13.80
C ALA A 527 17.47 3.71 13.13
N ALA A 528 17.66 4.80 13.90
CA ALA A 528 17.83 6.16 13.36
C ALA A 528 19.12 6.29 12.55
N LEU A 529 20.23 5.72 12.99
CA LEU A 529 21.50 5.69 12.25
C LEU A 529 21.37 4.88 10.95
N LEU A 530 20.70 3.72 11.00
CA LEU A 530 20.36 2.95 9.79
C LEU A 530 19.53 3.81 8.81
N SER A 531 18.52 4.50 9.32
CA SER A 531 17.68 5.39 8.52
C SER A 531 18.46 6.53 7.90
N ALA A 532 19.34 7.17 8.68
CA ALA A 532 20.21 8.24 8.18
C ALA A 532 21.20 7.72 7.12
N GLY A 533 21.79 6.54 7.34
CA GLY A 533 22.65 5.90 6.34
C GLY A 533 21.91 5.61 5.02
N LEU A 534 20.67 5.10 5.12
CA LEU A 534 19.81 4.90 3.93
C LEU A 534 19.49 6.21 3.22
N LEU A 535 19.16 7.27 3.98
CA LEU A 535 18.90 8.58 3.41
C LEU A 535 20.14 9.11 2.64
N VAL A 536 21.33 8.96 3.18
CA VAL A 536 22.59 9.35 2.51
C VAL A 536 22.77 8.55 1.22
N VAL A 537 22.70 7.23 1.27
CA VAL A 537 22.85 6.35 0.08
C VAL A 537 21.78 6.69 -0.97
N GLN A 538 20.55 6.91 -0.55
CA GLN A 538 19.46 7.24 -1.45
C GLN A 538 19.63 8.64 -2.05
N THR A 539 20.09 9.62 -1.26
CA THR A 539 20.39 10.97 -1.76
C THR A 539 21.48 10.93 -2.82
N THR A 540 22.55 10.21 -2.57
CA THR A 540 23.64 10.04 -3.54
C THR A 540 23.13 9.43 -4.84
N ARG A 541 22.38 8.34 -4.77
CA ARG A 541 21.79 7.69 -5.96
C ARG A 541 20.80 8.61 -6.70
N ASN A 542 19.99 9.37 -5.98
CA ASN A 542 19.05 10.32 -6.58
C ASN A 542 19.77 11.48 -7.28
N LEU A 543 20.87 11.98 -6.71
CA LEU A 543 21.72 13.01 -7.34
C LEU A 543 22.44 12.48 -8.58
N GLU A 544 22.94 11.26 -8.53
CA GLU A 544 23.55 10.59 -9.69
C GLU A 544 22.50 10.39 -10.81
N GLN A 545 21.30 9.99 -10.48
CA GLN A 545 20.20 9.84 -11.45
C GLN A 545 19.69 11.16 -12.01
N ALA A 546 19.73 12.24 -11.23
CA ALA A 546 19.36 13.58 -11.68
C ALA A 546 20.41 14.19 -12.62
N SER A 547 21.69 13.85 -12.44
CA SER A 547 22.83 14.35 -13.22
C SER A 547 23.17 13.49 -14.45
N GLY A 548 22.73 12.24 -14.50
CA GLY A 548 23.00 11.28 -15.56
C GLY A 548 21.85 11.08 -16.54
N PRO A 549 22.10 10.56 -17.77
CA PRO A 549 21.04 10.07 -18.63
C PRO A 549 20.36 8.89 -17.92
N SER A 550 19.11 9.08 -17.51
CA SER A 550 18.34 8.02 -16.88
C SER A 550 18.19 6.83 -17.84
N GLU A 551 18.75 5.69 -17.49
CA GLU A 551 18.66 4.46 -18.28
C GLU A 551 17.23 3.87 -18.30
N ARG A 552 16.34 4.32 -17.39
CA ARG A 552 14.97 3.83 -17.30
C ARG A 552 13.99 4.95 -17.68
N PRO A 553 13.29 4.84 -18.83
CA PRO A 553 12.25 5.80 -19.23
C PRO A 553 11.18 6.04 -18.18
N ARG A 554 10.93 5.02 -17.33
CA ARG A 554 9.93 5.03 -16.25
C ARG A 554 10.17 6.07 -15.16
N ASP A 555 11.43 6.47 -14.97
CA ASP A 555 11.81 7.39 -13.89
C ASP A 555 11.93 8.84 -14.38
N ARG A 556 11.71 9.08 -15.67
CA ARG A 556 11.79 10.44 -16.24
C ARG A 556 10.48 11.20 -16.01
N PRO A 557 10.54 12.48 -15.66
CA PRO A 557 9.37 13.34 -15.76
C PRO A 557 8.87 13.39 -17.21
N ALA A 558 7.59 13.67 -17.41
CA ALA A 558 7.06 13.89 -18.76
C ALA A 558 7.89 15.00 -19.44
N PRO A 559 8.31 14.81 -20.71
CA PRO A 559 9.02 15.86 -21.43
C PRO A 559 8.22 17.17 -21.38
N PRO A 560 8.87 18.34 -21.26
CA PRO A 560 8.17 19.62 -21.17
C PRO A 560 7.16 19.85 -22.29
N GLN A 561 7.46 19.37 -23.49
CA GLN A 561 6.56 19.48 -24.65
C GLN A 561 5.29 18.63 -24.50
N VAL A 562 5.41 17.46 -23.85
CA VAL A 562 4.27 16.58 -23.56
C VAL A 562 3.44 17.17 -22.43
N ALA A 563 4.10 17.74 -21.43
CA ALA A 563 3.46 18.46 -20.34
C ALA A 563 2.64 19.65 -20.85
N ALA A 564 3.25 20.47 -21.72
CA ALA A 564 2.57 21.61 -22.35
C ALA A 564 1.37 21.19 -23.19
N ALA A 565 1.46 20.09 -23.94
CA ALA A 565 0.32 19.54 -24.68
C ALA A 565 -0.79 19.08 -23.75
N GLY A 566 -0.45 18.47 -22.61
CA GLY A 566 -1.41 18.06 -21.58
C GLY A 566 -2.14 19.26 -20.97
N SER A 567 -1.41 20.29 -20.57
CA SER A 567 -2.02 21.52 -20.02
C SER A 567 -2.95 22.17 -21.05
N TRP A 568 -2.51 22.27 -22.31
CA TRP A 568 -3.36 22.81 -23.38
C TRP A 568 -4.65 22.01 -23.55
N LEU A 569 -4.56 20.67 -23.53
CA LEU A 569 -5.75 19.82 -23.57
C LEU A 569 -6.68 20.09 -22.39
N GLY A 570 -6.18 20.22 -21.17
CA GLY A 570 -6.97 20.53 -19.99
C GLY A 570 -7.71 21.86 -20.09
N GLU A 571 -7.05 22.89 -20.62
CA GLU A 571 -7.63 24.23 -20.83
C GLU A 571 -8.68 24.27 -21.95
N ASN A 572 -8.56 23.39 -22.94
CA ASN A 572 -9.40 23.39 -24.15
C ASN A 572 -10.39 22.23 -24.21
N ASN A 573 -10.45 21.41 -23.14
CA ASN A 573 -11.38 20.28 -23.08
C ASN A 573 -12.82 20.74 -22.91
N GLY A 574 -13.59 20.63 -23.97
CA GLY A 574 -15.04 20.88 -23.94
C GLY A 574 -15.88 19.66 -23.57
N GLY A 575 -15.31 18.66 -22.89
CA GLY A 575 -16.01 17.48 -22.43
C GLY A 575 -16.06 16.29 -23.40
N GLY A 576 -15.43 16.38 -24.57
CA GLY A 576 -15.33 15.29 -25.56
C GLY A 576 -14.24 14.26 -25.24
N SER A 577 -14.26 13.14 -25.95
CA SER A 577 -13.26 12.09 -25.85
C SER A 577 -11.99 12.42 -26.65
N ILE A 578 -10.86 11.78 -26.27
CA ILE A 578 -9.60 11.87 -26.99
C ILE A 578 -9.19 10.50 -27.50
N VAL A 579 -8.64 10.46 -28.70
CA VAL A 579 -7.87 9.33 -29.20
C VAL A 579 -6.41 9.76 -29.29
N ALA A 580 -5.51 9.03 -28.66
CA ALA A 580 -4.08 9.32 -28.71
C ALA A 580 -3.28 8.14 -29.23
N THR A 581 -2.12 8.40 -29.87
CA THR A 581 -1.21 7.34 -30.32
C THR A 581 -0.88 6.42 -29.18
N PRO A 582 -0.95 5.10 -29.42
CA PRO A 582 -0.49 4.13 -28.44
C PRO A 582 1.00 4.32 -28.19
N TYR A 583 1.50 3.80 -27.25
CA TYR A 583 2.60 4.04 -26.44
C TYR A 583 3.62 2.89 -26.48
N LEU A 584 4.86 3.18 -26.83
CA LEU A 584 5.97 2.24 -26.78
C LEU A 584 6.76 2.33 -25.48
N ASP A 585 6.89 3.54 -24.96
CA ASP A 585 7.57 3.81 -23.69
C ASP A 585 6.58 4.44 -22.72
N TYR A 586 6.28 3.78 -21.66
CA TYR A 586 5.32 4.04 -20.57
C TYR A 586 4.97 5.49 -20.17
N VAL A 587 5.52 6.54 -20.77
CA VAL A 587 5.46 7.87 -20.17
C VAL A 587 4.73 8.95 -20.95
N PRO A 588 4.90 9.16 -22.26
CA PRO A 588 4.42 10.43 -22.83
C PRO A 588 2.91 10.60 -22.92
N SER A 589 2.17 9.61 -23.46
CA SER A 589 0.73 9.78 -23.71
C SER A 589 -0.11 9.79 -22.45
N ARG A 590 0.20 8.91 -21.48
CA ARG A 590 -0.51 8.87 -20.20
C ARG A 590 -0.23 10.09 -19.34
N GLY A 591 1.02 10.57 -19.35
CA GLY A 591 1.38 11.79 -18.64
C GLY A 591 0.66 13.01 -19.18
N MET A 592 0.57 13.12 -20.50
CA MET A 592 -0.18 14.18 -21.16
C MET A 592 -1.66 14.17 -20.77
N LEU A 593 -2.28 13.00 -20.74
CA LEU A 593 -3.70 12.85 -20.40
C LEU A 593 -3.97 13.09 -18.91
N ALA A 594 -3.09 12.59 -18.04
CA ALA A 594 -3.18 12.86 -16.62
C ALA A 594 -3.04 14.35 -16.28
N MET A 595 -2.20 15.08 -17.02
CA MET A 595 -2.02 16.52 -16.85
C MET A 595 -3.16 17.35 -17.45
N GLY A 596 -3.83 16.83 -18.47
CA GLY A 596 -5.01 17.43 -19.07
C GLY A 596 -6.31 17.16 -18.31
N GLY A 597 -6.28 16.34 -17.24
CA GLY A 597 -7.49 15.97 -16.49
C GLY A 597 -8.48 15.14 -17.32
N TYR A 598 -8.02 14.44 -18.36
CA TYR A 598 -8.91 13.70 -19.24
C TYR A 598 -9.33 12.35 -18.66
N THR A 599 -10.63 12.13 -18.59
CA THR A 599 -11.27 10.92 -18.08
C THR A 599 -11.86 10.04 -19.18
N LYS A 600 -12.26 10.63 -20.31
CA LYS A 600 -12.78 9.90 -21.48
C LYS A 600 -11.66 9.69 -22.48
N MET A 601 -11.01 8.55 -22.41
CA MET A 601 -9.87 8.23 -23.23
C MET A 601 -10.02 6.90 -23.93
N GLN A 602 -9.74 6.90 -25.23
CA GLN A 602 -9.56 5.70 -26.03
C GLN A 602 -8.11 5.61 -26.54
N SER A 603 -7.17 5.54 -25.62
CA SER A 603 -5.78 5.23 -25.96
C SER A 603 -5.30 4.08 -25.13
N TYR A 604 -4.63 3.13 -25.76
CA TYR A 604 -4.24 1.91 -25.12
C TYR A 604 -2.78 1.56 -25.38
N ASP A 605 -2.20 0.94 -24.39
CA ASP A 605 -0.91 0.31 -24.42
C ASP A 605 -0.81 -0.68 -25.59
N TYR A 606 0.14 -0.44 -26.51
CA TYR A 606 0.38 -1.31 -27.65
C TYR A 606 0.65 -2.76 -27.26
N ALA A 607 1.27 -2.98 -26.11
CA ALA A 607 1.47 -4.33 -25.56
C ALA A 607 0.16 -5.01 -25.16
N ARG A 608 -0.85 -4.24 -24.70
CA ARG A 608 -2.20 -4.77 -24.44
C ARG A 608 -2.94 -5.04 -25.75
N ILE A 609 -2.79 -4.19 -26.75
CA ILE A 609 -3.32 -4.44 -28.11
C ILE A 609 -2.73 -5.74 -28.68
N LEU A 610 -1.42 -5.95 -28.57
CA LEU A 610 -0.78 -7.17 -29.03
C LEU A 610 -1.21 -8.41 -28.23
N ARG A 611 -1.36 -8.28 -26.92
CA ARG A 611 -1.86 -9.39 -26.07
C ARG A 611 -3.34 -9.66 -26.31
N ALA A 612 -4.14 -8.62 -26.51
CA ALA A 612 -5.53 -8.78 -26.88
C ALA A 612 -5.67 -9.44 -28.27
N ARG A 613 -4.72 -9.31 -29.17
CA ARG A 613 -4.73 -9.95 -30.49
C ARG A 613 -4.69 -11.47 -30.44
N ASP A 614 -4.22 -12.05 -29.34
CA ASP A 614 -4.09 -13.50 -29.15
C ASP A 614 -5.22 -14.12 -28.31
N LEU A 615 -6.22 -13.34 -27.86
CA LEU A 615 -7.36 -13.79 -27.04
C LEU A 615 -8.70 -13.58 -27.77
N PRO A 616 -9.61 -14.56 -27.85
CA PRO A 616 -10.96 -14.35 -28.40
C PRO A 616 -11.89 -13.63 -27.39
N PRO A 617 -12.86 -12.82 -27.84
CA PRO A 617 -13.28 -12.56 -29.22
C PRO A 617 -12.57 -11.35 -29.84
N PHE A 618 -11.89 -11.59 -30.95
CA PHE A 618 -11.16 -10.55 -31.71
C PHE A 618 -12.05 -9.93 -32.76
N GLY A 619 -11.96 -8.61 -32.88
CA GLY A 619 -12.46 -7.85 -34.00
C GLY A 619 -13.28 -6.62 -33.64
N GLU A 620 -13.76 -6.45 -32.41
CA GLU A 620 -14.59 -5.32 -32.01
C GLU A 620 -14.24 -4.84 -30.60
N GLY A 621 -14.21 -3.52 -30.41
CA GLY A 621 -14.03 -2.88 -29.11
C GLY A 621 -13.26 -1.57 -29.18
N PRO A 622 -13.35 -0.73 -28.14
CA PRO A 622 -12.80 0.64 -28.07
C PRO A 622 -11.32 0.74 -28.43
N LEU A 623 -10.55 -0.31 -28.16
CA LEU A 623 -9.12 -0.43 -28.48
C LEU A 623 -8.83 -0.43 -29.96
N LEU A 624 -9.56 -1.28 -30.70
CA LEU A 624 -9.41 -1.42 -32.15
C LEU A 624 -9.99 -0.22 -32.86
N ASP A 625 -11.04 0.36 -32.31
CA ASP A 625 -11.64 1.58 -32.81
C ASP A 625 -10.69 2.78 -32.70
N ALA A 626 -10.03 2.94 -31.57
CA ALA A 626 -9.01 3.98 -31.39
C ALA A 626 -7.83 3.79 -32.36
N LEU A 627 -7.34 2.57 -32.51
CA LEU A 627 -6.27 2.25 -33.47
C LEU A 627 -6.73 2.47 -34.91
N TRP A 628 -7.99 2.13 -35.24
CA TRP A 628 -8.58 2.39 -36.53
C TRP A 628 -8.61 3.87 -36.86
N VAL A 629 -9.13 4.72 -35.95
CA VAL A 629 -9.14 6.16 -36.10
C VAL A 629 -7.73 6.69 -36.34
N LEU A 630 -6.75 6.31 -35.52
CA LEU A 630 -5.36 6.79 -35.69
C LEU A 630 -4.73 6.46 -37.06
N LYS A 631 -5.12 5.35 -37.69
CA LYS A 631 -4.58 4.90 -38.97
C LYS A 631 -5.39 5.37 -40.17
N HIS A 632 -6.66 5.65 -40.00
CA HIS A 632 -7.59 5.95 -41.06
C HIS A 632 -8.30 7.29 -40.83
N PRO A 633 -7.76 8.43 -41.28
CA PRO A 633 -8.35 9.76 -41.07
C PRO A 633 -9.69 9.94 -41.78
N THR A 634 -10.03 9.09 -42.75
CA THR A 634 -11.23 9.22 -43.57
C THR A 634 -12.01 7.93 -43.65
N GLY A 635 -13.31 8.02 -43.97
CA GLY A 635 -14.19 6.90 -44.26
C GLY A 635 -15.29 6.71 -43.21
N GLY A 636 -16.40 6.12 -43.66
CA GLY A 636 -17.62 6.02 -42.84
C GLY A 636 -17.46 5.29 -41.51
N LYS A 637 -16.48 4.38 -41.41
CA LYS A 637 -16.17 3.72 -40.12
C LYS A 637 -15.50 4.70 -39.16
N THR A 638 -14.57 5.50 -39.59
CA THR A 638 -13.90 6.55 -38.80
C THR A 638 -14.90 7.57 -38.30
N GLU A 639 -15.73 8.10 -39.20
CA GLU A 639 -16.78 9.08 -38.85
C GLU A 639 -17.79 8.52 -37.85
N ARG A 640 -18.19 7.26 -38.00
CA ARG A 640 -19.08 6.58 -37.07
C ARG A 640 -18.42 6.46 -35.69
N ILE A 641 -17.20 5.95 -35.60
CA ILE A 641 -16.46 5.78 -34.33
C ILE A 641 -16.29 7.14 -33.66
N MET A 642 -15.88 8.16 -34.39
CA MET A 642 -15.68 9.51 -33.85
C MET A 642 -16.97 10.09 -33.26
N ARG A 643 -18.09 9.94 -33.96
CA ARG A 643 -19.38 10.43 -33.51
C ARG A 643 -19.95 9.63 -32.33
N GLU A 644 -19.91 8.28 -32.40
CA GLU A 644 -20.43 7.40 -31.34
C GLU A 644 -19.67 7.56 -30.02
N ASN A 645 -18.39 7.93 -30.07
CA ASN A 645 -17.53 8.08 -28.91
C ASN A 645 -17.25 9.55 -28.56
N ASP A 646 -17.91 10.51 -29.22
CA ASP A 646 -17.71 11.95 -29.03
C ASP A 646 -16.22 12.34 -29.05
N ILE A 647 -15.49 11.85 -30.08
CA ILE A 647 -14.05 12.09 -30.21
C ILE A 647 -13.81 13.51 -30.71
N ARG A 648 -13.34 14.36 -29.81
CA ARG A 648 -13.03 15.77 -30.09
C ARG A 648 -11.62 15.99 -30.56
N TYR A 649 -10.67 15.24 -30.04
CA TYR A 649 -9.26 15.40 -30.40
C TYR A 649 -8.61 14.07 -30.78
N VAL A 650 -7.75 14.16 -31.81
CA VAL A 650 -6.86 13.05 -32.22
C VAL A 650 -5.43 13.53 -32.02
N VAL A 651 -4.71 12.85 -31.13
CA VAL A 651 -3.42 13.24 -30.60
C VAL A 651 -2.32 12.32 -31.11
N PHE A 652 -1.29 12.89 -31.73
CA PHE A 652 -0.15 12.13 -32.21
C PHE A 652 1.15 12.55 -31.53
N HIS A 653 1.91 11.56 -31.13
CA HIS A 653 3.32 11.72 -30.83
C HIS A 653 4.11 11.70 -32.15
N LYS A 654 4.76 12.78 -32.54
CA LYS A 654 5.40 12.91 -33.84
C LYS A 654 6.49 11.88 -34.13
N ARG A 655 7.15 11.39 -33.09
CA ARG A 655 8.22 10.38 -33.18
C ARG A 655 7.75 8.96 -32.94
N TYR A 656 6.43 8.71 -32.88
CA TYR A 656 5.92 7.38 -32.65
C TYR A 656 6.12 6.49 -33.87
N PRO A 657 6.86 5.36 -33.77
CA PRO A 657 7.05 4.47 -34.91
C PRO A 657 5.75 3.70 -35.22
N GLY A 658 5.41 3.64 -36.49
CA GLY A 658 4.29 2.83 -36.99
C GLY A 658 2.92 3.52 -37.11
N ILE A 659 2.74 4.72 -36.55
CA ILE A 659 1.53 5.53 -36.74
C ILE A 659 1.93 6.97 -37.07
N SER A 660 1.67 7.37 -38.31
CA SER A 660 2.03 8.71 -38.80
C SER A 660 0.86 9.67 -38.63
N TRP A 661 1.16 10.91 -38.22
CA TRP A 661 0.23 12.02 -38.17
C TRP A 661 0.03 12.70 -39.52
N LEU A 662 0.93 12.43 -40.50
CA LEU A 662 0.91 13.08 -41.82
C LEU A 662 -0.40 12.86 -42.59
N PRO A 663 -1.03 11.68 -42.59
CA PRO A 663 -2.33 11.49 -43.26
C PRO A 663 -3.40 12.45 -42.75
N TYR A 664 -3.42 12.77 -41.44
CA TYR A 664 -4.33 13.76 -40.87
C TYR A 664 -4.03 15.18 -41.32
N ALA A 665 -2.75 15.54 -41.41
CA ALA A 665 -2.33 16.83 -41.87
C ALA A 665 -2.67 17.09 -43.36
N GLN A 666 -2.84 16.03 -44.15
CA GLN A 666 -3.26 16.10 -45.56
C GLN A 666 -4.76 16.34 -45.72
N GLN A 667 -5.57 15.97 -44.73
CA GLN A 667 -7.04 16.14 -44.76
C GLN A 667 -7.49 17.45 -44.14
N LYS A 668 -7.03 18.57 -44.71
CA LYS A 668 -7.27 19.92 -44.18
C LYS A 668 -8.76 20.32 -44.16
N ASP A 669 -9.56 19.71 -45.00
CA ASP A 669 -11.00 19.95 -45.03
C ASP A 669 -11.74 19.29 -43.87
N LEU A 670 -11.23 18.17 -43.37
CA LEU A 670 -11.82 17.40 -42.29
C LEU A 670 -11.21 17.72 -40.93
N TYR A 671 -9.95 18.13 -40.87
CA TYR A 671 -9.24 18.35 -39.62
C TYR A 671 -8.50 19.69 -39.61
N ARG A 672 -8.46 20.30 -38.43
CA ARG A 672 -7.56 21.41 -38.15
C ARG A 672 -6.50 20.99 -37.14
N ILE A 673 -5.31 21.57 -37.26
CA ILE A 673 -4.30 21.45 -36.20
C ILE A 673 -4.73 22.41 -35.08
N ALA A 674 -5.18 21.87 -33.98
CA ALA A 674 -5.61 22.63 -32.82
C ALA A 674 -4.41 23.03 -31.95
N TYR A 675 -3.41 22.15 -31.86
CA TYR A 675 -2.17 22.39 -31.12
C TYR A 675 -1.00 21.66 -31.78
N GLN A 676 0.18 22.25 -31.74
CA GLN A 676 1.39 21.60 -32.20
C GLN A 676 2.63 22.16 -31.53
N ASN A 677 3.52 21.24 -31.11
CA ASN A 677 4.89 21.55 -30.69
C ASN A 677 5.90 20.58 -31.34
N GLU A 678 7.14 20.53 -30.83
CA GLU A 678 8.17 19.66 -31.41
C GLU A 678 7.84 18.14 -31.26
N SER A 679 7.14 17.75 -30.23
CA SER A 679 6.87 16.35 -29.88
C SER A 679 5.45 15.88 -30.15
N VAL A 680 4.46 16.78 -30.12
CA VAL A 680 3.04 16.46 -30.19
C VAL A 680 2.34 17.28 -31.24
N VAL A 681 1.36 16.68 -31.93
CA VAL A 681 0.37 17.36 -32.75
C VAL A 681 -1.03 16.88 -32.38
N ILE A 682 -1.96 17.80 -32.24
CA ILE A 682 -3.35 17.55 -31.87
C ILE A 682 -4.23 18.07 -33.02
N PHE A 683 -5.03 17.17 -33.56
CA PHE A 683 -6.02 17.46 -34.56
C PHE A 683 -7.42 17.54 -33.94
N GLU A 684 -8.19 18.49 -34.39
CA GLU A 684 -9.60 18.64 -34.10
C GLU A 684 -10.42 18.44 -35.37
N PRO A 685 -11.43 17.58 -35.39
CA PRO A 685 -12.36 17.48 -36.50
C PRO A 685 -13.01 18.81 -36.75
N ARG A 686 -13.22 19.17 -38.01
CA ARG A 686 -14.05 20.31 -38.38
C ARG A 686 -15.51 19.85 -38.36
N ASP A 687 -16.38 20.70 -37.83
CA ASP A 687 -17.82 20.48 -37.94
C ASP A 687 -18.15 20.44 -39.45
N THR A 688 -18.53 19.28 -39.96
CA THR A 688 -19.02 19.05 -41.31
C THR A 688 -20.52 19.18 -41.40
#